data_358d850c66ab1558ede333185cc7a3d2
#
_entry.id   358d850c66ab1558ede333185cc7a3d2
#
_cell.length_a   1.000
_cell.length_b   1.000
_cell.length_c   1.000
_cell.angle_alpha   90.00
_cell.angle_beta   90.00
_cell.angle_gamma   90.00
#
_symmetry.space_group_name_H-M   'P 1'
#
loop_
_entity.id
_entity.type
_entity.pdbx_description
1 polymer ?
#
loop_
_entity_poly.entity_id
_entity_poly.type
_entity_poly.pdbx_seq_one_letter_code
_entity_poly.pdbx_strand_id
1 'polypeptide(L)'
;MLTAKETRDSFKNFFESKGHQIVPSAPMVIKDDPTLMFTNAGMNQFKDIILGNHPAKYHRVADSQKCLRVSGKHNDLEEVGHDTYHHTMFEMLGNWSFGDYFKKEAISWAWEYLVDVLKLNPEHLYATVFEGSPEEGLERDNEAAGYWEQFLPKDHILNGNKHDNFWEMGDTGPCGPCSEIHIDSRSEEEKAQLPGNQLVNKDHPQVIEIWNLVFMQFNRKADGSLEGLPAKVIDTGMGFERLVRTLQGKTSNYDTDVFQPIIKAIAEMAGTAYGQDNQKDIAMRVIADHIRTIAFSITDGQLPSNAKAGYVIRRILRRAVRYGYTFLGQKQAFMYKLLPVLIENMGEAYPELNAQKTLIEKVIKEEEESFLRTLETGIRLLDKTMADTQASGKKEISGVDAFTLYDTFGFPLDLTELILRENGMTVNEEEFNAEMQKQKERARNAAAVETGDWITVKEGETNFVGYDFTEYETSILRYRQVKQKNQTLYQIVLSDTPFYAESGGQVGDTGVIVSEFETIEIIDTKKENNLPIHITKKLPEHIEAPMMACVDTEKRAASAANHSCTHLLDEALRQVLGTHVEQKGSLVTPESLRFDFSHFQKVTDEQLREVEHLVNTKIRENIPLTEYRNLPIEKAKELGAIALFGEKYGDEVRVVQFGNSIEFCGGTHVSATGKIGMVRIISESSVAAGVRRIEAITGAKVEELMDAVQDTLNDLKALFNNAPDLKVAIRKYIDENAGLKKQVDEFMKEKAAEVKARLVANAKEVNGVKVVKAVIPMSADIVKDIAFQLKGEIPANLFVVIGSVDNNKPMLTVMISDDLVKAGQNAGKLVREAAKLIQGGGGGQPHFATAGGKNADGLNTAVDKVIELAAL
;
A
#
# COMPACT_ATOMS: atom_id res chain seq x y z
N MET A 1 -26.22 -26.87 22.69
CA MET A 1 -25.98 -25.75 21.77
C MET A 1 -24.49 -25.83 21.45
N LEU A 2 -24.14 -26.00 20.17
CA LEU A 2 -22.74 -26.12 19.76
C LEU A 2 -22.07 -24.75 19.79
N THR A 3 -20.82 -24.71 20.29
CA THR A 3 -19.94 -23.55 20.18
C THR A 3 -19.38 -23.41 18.76
N ALA A 4 -18.84 -22.26 18.44
CA ALA A 4 -18.14 -22.01 17.18
C ALA A 4 -17.01 -23.05 16.94
N LYS A 5 -16.23 -23.36 17.99
CA LYS A 5 -15.19 -24.40 17.92
C LYS A 5 -15.78 -25.78 17.60
N GLU A 6 -16.76 -26.23 18.38
CA GLU A 6 -17.40 -27.52 18.18
C GLU A 6 -18.05 -27.65 16.80
N THR A 7 -18.62 -26.55 16.27
CA THR A 7 -19.21 -26.50 14.92
C THR A 7 -18.13 -26.72 13.85
N ARG A 8 -17.01 -26.04 13.95
CA ARG A 8 -15.88 -26.18 13.01
C ARG A 8 -15.28 -27.60 13.04
N ASP A 9 -15.11 -28.14 14.24
CA ASP A 9 -14.55 -29.46 14.40
C ASP A 9 -15.53 -30.52 13.92
N SER A 10 -16.85 -30.37 14.18
CA SER A 10 -17.90 -31.23 13.67
C SER A 10 -17.87 -31.35 12.14
N PHE A 11 -17.74 -30.23 11.43
CA PHE A 11 -17.67 -30.25 9.96
C PHE A 11 -16.44 -31.02 9.46
N LYS A 12 -15.27 -30.70 9.99
CA LYS A 12 -14.02 -31.36 9.58
C LYS A 12 -14.08 -32.86 9.87
N ASN A 13 -14.51 -33.27 11.06
CA ASN A 13 -14.63 -34.67 11.44
C ASN A 13 -15.66 -35.42 10.56
N PHE A 14 -16.78 -34.76 10.20
CA PHE A 14 -17.77 -35.38 9.32
C PHE A 14 -17.17 -35.65 7.94
N PHE A 15 -16.53 -34.70 7.31
CA PHE A 15 -15.93 -34.91 5.99
C PHE A 15 -14.69 -35.81 6.03
N GLU A 16 -13.91 -35.80 7.10
CA GLU A 16 -12.84 -36.80 7.32
C GLU A 16 -13.41 -38.21 7.33
N SER A 17 -14.58 -38.42 7.99
CA SER A 17 -15.28 -39.73 7.99
C SER A 17 -15.77 -40.16 6.61
N LYS A 18 -15.95 -39.18 5.67
CA LYS A 18 -16.29 -39.42 4.25
C LYS A 18 -15.04 -39.58 3.37
N GLY A 19 -13.87 -39.68 3.97
CA GLY A 19 -12.59 -39.88 3.28
C GLY A 19 -11.96 -38.64 2.71
N HIS A 20 -12.34 -37.44 3.18
CA HIS A 20 -11.68 -36.21 2.81
C HIS A 20 -10.41 -35.99 3.62
N GLN A 21 -9.36 -35.49 2.96
CA GLN A 21 -8.18 -34.99 3.63
C GLN A 21 -8.46 -33.61 4.19
N ILE A 22 -8.26 -33.41 5.48
CA ILE A 22 -8.35 -32.08 6.07
C ILE A 22 -7.06 -31.31 5.79
N VAL A 23 -7.21 -30.14 5.19
CA VAL A 23 -6.08 -29.25 4.83
C VAL A 23 -6.17 -27.92 5.59
N PRO A 24 -5.04 -27.23 5.81
CA PRO A 24 -5.06 -25.92 6.44
C PRO A 24 -5.63 -24.84 5.51
N SER A 25 -6.20 -23.79 6.11
CA SER A 25 -6.66 -22.61 5.39
C SER A 25 -5.53 -21.95 4.58
N ALA A 26 -5.81 -21.55 3.35
CA ALA A 26 -4.91 -20.69 2.59
C ALA A 26 -4.81 -19.29 3.20
N PRO A 27 -3.74 -18.52 2.93
CA PRO A 27 -3.69 -17.09 3.22
C PRO A 27 -4.85 -16.32 2.58
N MET A 28 -5.35 -15.31 3.27
CA MET A 28 -6.41 -14.45 2.72
C MET A 28 -5.90 -13.52 1.61
N VAL A 29 -4.60 -13.22 1.60
CA VAL A 29 -3.98 -12.35 0.60
C VAL A 29 -3.22 -13.21 -0.40
N ILE A 30 -3.63 -13.12 -1.67
CA ILE A 30 -3.03 -13.88 -2.76
C ILE A 30 -1.88 -13.06 -3.36
N LYS A 31 -0.68 -13.62 -3.39
CA LYS A 31 0.52 -12.92 -3.89
C LYS A 31 0.76 -13.17 -5.38
N ASP A 32 0.40 -14.34 -5.88
CA ASP A 32 0.83 -14.86 -7.18
C ASP A 32 -0.31 -15.03 -8.21
N ASP A 33 -1.53 -14.57 -7.94
CA ASP A 33 -2.65 -14.58 -8.89
C ASP A 33 -2.95 -13.14 -9.36
N PRO A 34 -2.74 -12.81 -10.63
CA PRO A 34 -3.00 -11.48 -11.16
C PRO A 34 -4.50 -11.14 -11.25
N THR A 35 -5.38 -12.15 -11.16
CA THR A 35 -6.84 -11.99 -11.27
C THR A 35 -7.53 -11.79 -9.92
N LEU A 36 -6.89 -12.20 -8.82
CA LEU A 36 -7.44 -12.16 -7.47
C LEU A 36 -6.46 -11.53 -6.48
N MET A 37 -6.90 -10.50 -5.80
CA MET A 37 -6.11 -9.86 -4.73
C MET A 37 -6.27 -10.58 -3.38
N PHE A 38 -7.45 -11.16 -3.14
CA PHE A 38 -7.83 -11.82 -1.90
C PHE A 38 -8.51 -13.15 -2.16
N THR A 39 -8.35 -14.08 -1.24
CA THR A 39 -9.11 -15.32 -1.20
C THR A 39 -10.56 -15.01 -0.85
N ASN A 40 -11.43 -14.98 -1.84
CA ASN A 40 -12.86 -14.66 -1.69
C ASN A 40 -13.76 -15.90 -1.57
N ALA A 41 -13.21 -17.08 -1.87
CA ALA A 41 -13.89 -18.37 -1.80
C ALA A 41 -12.89 -19.50 -1.49
N GLY A 42 -13.36 -20.59 -0.92
CA GLY A 42 -12.54 -21.74 -0.53
C GLY A 42 -11.80 -22.40 -1.70
N MET A 43 -12.37 -22.36 -2.88
CA MET A 43 -11.81 -22.97 -4.08
C MET A 43 -10.58 -22.25 -4.64
N ASN A 44 -10.34 -21.01 -4.27
CA ASN A 44 -9.24 -20.24 -4.87
C ASN A 44 -7.90 -20.95 -4.77
N GLN A 45 -7.63 -21.64 -3.67
CA GLN A 45 -6.40 -22.42 -3.48
C GLN A 45 -6.30 -23.67 -4.37
N PHE A 46 -7.40 -24.10 -4.99
CA PHE A 46 -7.50 -25.31 -5.83
C PHE A 46 -7.73 -25.00 -7.31
N LYS A 47 -7.70 -23.72 -7.72
CA LYS A 47 -7.97 -23.25 -9.07
C LYS A 47 -7.21 -24.05 -10.15
N ASP A 48 -5.92 -24.32 -9.93
CA ASP A 48 -5.10 -25.05 -10.90
C ASP A 48 -5.44 -26.53 -11.03
N ILE A 49 -5.86 -27.14 -9.91
CA ILE A 49 -6.34 -28.52 -9.91
C ILE A 49 -7.66 -28.60 -10.68
N ILE A 50 -8.56 -27.65 -10.44
CA ILE A 50 -9.88 -27.59 -11.11
C ILE A 50 -9.72 -27.40 -12.62
N LEU A 51 -8.78 -26.54 -13.05
CA LEU A 51 -8.47 -26.29 -14.45
C LEU A 51 -7.66 -27.42 -15.12
N GLY A 52 -7.18 -28.39 -14.35
CA GLY A 52 -6.34 -29.48 -14.84
C GLY A 52 -4.88 -29.09 -15.10
N ASN A 53 -4.44 -27.93 -14.61
CA ASN A 53 -3.04 -27.46 -14.72
C ASN A 53 -2.09 -28.27 -13.82
N HIS A 54 -2.60 -28.80 -12.71
CA HIS A 54 -1.88 -29.66 -11.79
C HIS A 54 -2.71 -30.88 -11.39
N PRO A 55 -2.11 -32.06 -11.20
CA PRO A 55 -2.81 -33.23 -10.70
C PRO A 55 -3.24 -33.02 -9.24
N ALA A 56 -4.40 -33.56 -8.88
CA ALA A 56 -4.87 -33.54 -7.51
C ALA A 56 -4.04 -34.52 -6.66
N LYS A 57 -3.39 -34.02 -5.61
CA LYS A 57 -2.71 -34.88 -4.60
C LYS A 57 -3.73 -35.70 -3.82
N TYR A 58 -4.87 -35.12 -3.51
CA TYR A 58 -6.00 -35.75 -2.86
C TYR A 58 -7.27 -35.48 -3.67
N HIS A 59 -8.05 -36.50 -3.96
CA HIS A 59 -9.30 -36.36 -4.73
C HIS A 59 -10.46 -35.80 -3.90
N ARG A 60 -10.36 -35.89 -2.56
CA ARG A 60 -11.32 -35.33 -1.61
C ARG A 60 -10.60 -34.47 -0.60
N VAL A 61 -11.04 -33.25 -0.44
CA VAL A 61 -10.42 -32.28 0.48
C VAL A 61 -11.52 -31.54 1.25
N ALA A 62 -11.27 -31.21 2.51
CA ALA A 62 -12.14 -30.31 3.27
C ALA A 62 -11.31 -29.39 4.18
N ASP A 63 -11.83 -28.20 4.42
CA ASP A 63 -11.21 -27.25 5.35
C ASP A 63 -12.20 -26.23 5.95
N SER A 64 -11.66 -25.34 6.77
CA SER A 64 -12.25 -24.05 7.13
C SER A 64 -11.37 -22.96 6.57
N GLN A 65 -11.76 -22.39 5.43
CA GLN A 65 -10.99 -21.37 4.72
C GLN A 65 -11.32 -19.96 5.19
N LYS A 66 -10.30 -19.20 5.58
CA LYS A 66 -10.42 -17.77 5.82
C LYS A 66 -10.67 -17.05 4.48
N CYS A 67 -11.77 -16.35 4.36
CA CYS A 67 -12.14 -15.58 3.17
C CYS A 67 -12.22 -14.10 3.47
N LEU A 68 -11.89 -13.27 2.46
CA LEU A 68 -11.93 -11.82 2.55
C LEU A 68 -12.67 -11.22 1.35
N ARG A 69 -13.82 -10.55 1.63
CA ARG A 69 -14.67 -9.93 0.60
C ARG A 69 -14.74 -8.42 0.79
N VAL A 70 -13.76 -7.70 0.20
CA VAL A 70 -13.59 -6.24 0.38
C VAL A 70 -13.22 -5.52 -0.91
N SER A 71 -13.33 -6.21 -2.05
CA SER A 71 -13.00 -5.63 -3.36
C SER A 71 -13.57 -6.46 -4.52
N GLY A 72 -13.68 -5.84 -5.70
CA GLY A 72 -14.10 -6.50 -6.93
C GLY A 72 -15.59 -6.82 -6.97
N LYS A 73 -15.95 -7.97 -7.57
CA LYS A 73 -17.33 -8.45 -7.72
C LYS A 73 -17.97 -8.78 -6.36
N HIS A 74 -17.17 -9.22 -5.40
CA HIS A 74 -17.57 -9.58 -4.05
C HIS A 74 -17.00 -8.56 -3.06
N ASN A 75 -17.80 -7.56 -2.69
CA ASN A 75 -17.39 -6.48 -1.78
C ASN A 75 -18.50 -6.20 -0.78
N ASP A 76 -18.36 -6.72 0.43
CA ASP A 76 -19.35 -6.62 1.50
C ASP A 76 -19.02 -5.49 2.51
N LEU A 77 -18.03 -4.65 2.22
CA LEU A 77 -17.48 -3.68 3.19
C LEU A 77 -18.50 -2.68 3.71
N GLU A 78 -19.42 -2.23 2.86
CA GLU A 78 -20.40 -1.21 3.23
C GLU A 78 -21.55 -1.78 4.09
N GLU A 79 -21.92 -3.05 3.88
CA GLU A 79 -22.98 -3.76 4.59
C GLU A 79 -22.56 -4.15 6.01
N VAL A 80 -21.23 -4.37 6.22
CA VAL A 80 -20.68 -4.82 7.50
C VAL A 80 -21.04 -3.90 8.66
N GLY A 81 -21.67 -4.49 9.66
CA GLY A 81 -22.16 -3.82 10.87
C GLY A 81 -23.56 -3.23 10.73
N HIS A 82 -24.01 -2.95 9.51
CA HIS A 82 -25.35 -2.40 9.23
C HIS A 82 -26.40 -3.48 9.10
N ASP A 83 -26.03 -4.61 8.49
CA ASP A 83 -26.88 -5.81 8.46
C ASP A 83 -26.48 -6.83 9.54
N THR A 84 -26.99 -8.05 9.42
CA THR A 84 -26.85 -9.10 10.45
C THR A 84 -25.94 -10.26 10.05
N TYR A 85 -25.42 -10.30 8.81
CA TYR A 85 -24.78 -11.52 8.28
C TYR A 85 -23.61 -11.28 7.30
N HIS A 86 -23.32 -10.05 6.85
CA HIS A 86 -22.15 -9.77 6.03
C HIS A 86 -20.92 -9.43 6.88
N HIS A 87 -19.77 -9.88 6.41
CA HIS A 87 -18.48 -9.72 7.07
C HIS A 87 -17.39 -9.41 6.05
N THR A 88 -16.39 -8.60 6.44
CA THR A 88 -15.20 -8.43 5.62
C THR A 88 -14.37 -9.71 5.61
N MET A 89 -14.13 -10.30 6.78
CA MET A 89 -13.50 -11.60 6.95
C MET A 89 -14.50 -12.59 7.53
N PHE A 90 -14.65 -13.76 6.90
CA PHE A 90 -15.46 -14.86 7.39
C PHE A 90 -14.77 -16.19 7.14
N GLU A 91 -15.23 -17.22 7.82
CA GLU A 91 -14.80 -18.60 7.57
C GLU A 91 -15.78 -19.28 6.61
N MET A 92 -15.24 -19.92 5.58
CA MET A 92 -16.00 -20.77 4.67
C MET A 92 -15.63 -22.20 4.93
N LEU A 93 -16.58 -22.97 5.45
CA LEU A 93 -16.43 -24.42 5.56
C LEU A 93 -16.64 -25.04 4.19
N GLY A 94 -15.62 -25.67 3.66
CA GLY A 94 -15.62 -26.19 2.30
C GLY A 94 -15.29 -27.66 2.21
N ASN A 95 -15.91 -28.36 1.24
CA ASN A 95 -15.49 -29.68 0.81
C ASN A 95 -15.45 -29.77 -0.71
N TRP A 96 -14.41 -30.43 -1.21
CA TRP A 96 -14.11 -30.52 -2.65
C TRP A 96 -13.96 -31.98 -3.09
N SER A 97 -14.41 -32.23 -4.33
CA SER A 97 -14.15 -33.48 -5.06
C SER A 97 -13.54 -33.16 -6.41
N PHE A 98 -12.36 -33.67 -6.65
CA PHE A 98 -11.65 -33.51 -7.93
C PHE A 98 -11.81 -34.78 -8.77
N GLY A 99 -13.00 -34.92 -9.40
CA GLY A 99 -13.32 -36.06 -10.28
C GLY A 99 -13.63 -37.39 -9.57
N ASP A 100 -13.92 -37.39 -8.26
CA ASP A 100 -14.25 -38.61 -7.49
C ASP A 100 -15.76 -38.78 -7.31
N TYR A 101 -16.43 -37.84 -6.62
CA TYR A 101 -17.89 -37.83 -6.48
C TYR A 101 -18.50 -36.53 -7.05
N PHE A 102 -19.84 -36.56 -7.24
CA PHE A 102 -20.51 -35.38 -7.81
C PHE A 102 -21.83 -35.07 -7.08
N LYS A 103 -22.83 -34.53 -7.75
CA LYS A 103 -24.07 -33.97 -7.19
C LYS A 103 -24.76 -34.86 -6.16
N LYS A 104 -24.87 -36.17 -6.46
CA LYS A 104 -25.61 -37.11 -5.63
C LYS A 104 -25.02 -37.17 -4.22
N GLU A 105 -23.73 -37.44 -4.11
CA GLU A 105 -23.02 -37.53 -2.84
C GLU A 105 -23.01 -36.17 -2.15
N ALA A 106 -22.72 -35.10 -2.87
CA ALA A 106 -22.67 -33.76 -2.30
C ALA A 106 -24.00 -33.38 -1.64
N ILE A 107 -25.13 -33.59 -2.32
CA ILE A 107 -26.47 -33.28 -1.80
C ILE A 107 -26.81 -34.22 -0.62
N SER A 108 -26.53 -35.51 -0.76
CA SER A 108 -26.83 -36.48 0.30
C SER A 108 -26.03 -36.21 1.58
N TRP A 109 -24.75 -35.89 1.46
CA TRP A 109 -23.89 -35.54 2.62
C TRP A 109 -24.22 -34.19 3.21
N ALA A 110 -24.61 -33.24 2.41
CA ALA A 110 -25.09 -31.94 2.91
C ALA A 110 -26.35 -32.15 3.77
N TRP A 111 -27.30 -32.93 3.29
CA TRP A 111 -28.50 -33.28 4.06
C TRP A 111 -28.15 -34.03 5.34
N GLU A 112 -27.37 -35.11 5.23
CA GLU A 112 -26.94 -35.93 6.39
C GLU A 112 -26.25 -35.01 7.45
N TYR A 113 -25.37 -34.11 7.01
CA TYR A 113 -24.69 -33.23 7.94
C TYR A 113 -25.66 -32.27 8.65
N LEU A 114 -26.50 -31.58 7.91
CA LEU A 114 -27.41 -30.58 8.49
C LEU A 114 -28.53 -31.24 9.34
N VAL A 115 -29.13 -32.32 8.87
CA VAL A 115 -30.30 -32.92 9.50
C VAL A 115 -29.93 -34.03 10.49
N ASP A 116 -29.05 -34.97 10.09
CA ASP A 116 -28.75 -36.12 10.92
C ASP A 116 -27.63 -35.81 11.94
N VAL A 117 -26.65 -35.00 11.62
CA VAL A 117 -25.57 -34.64 12.54
C VAL A 117 -25.94 -33.40 13.37
N LEU A 118 -26.25 -32.29 12.71
CA LEU A 118 -26.52 -31.00 13.38
C LEU A 118 -27.96 -30.90 13.93
N LYS A 119 -28.86 -31.79 13.54
CA LYS A 119 -30.26 -31.84 14.00
C LYS A 119 -31.06 -30.57 13.67
N LEU A 120 -30.79 -29.95 12.54
CA LEU A 120 -31.63 -28.86 12.05
C LEU A 120 -33.00 -29.43 11.65
N ASN A 121 -34.06 -28.65 11.87
CA ASN A 121 -35.40 -29.04 11.49
C ASN A 121 -35.55 -29.00 9.95
N PRO A 122 -35.82 -30.12 9.28
CA PRO A 122 -35.96 -30.16 7.83
C PRO A 122 -37.11 -29.32 7.29
N GLU A 123 -38.16 -29.02 8.08
CA GLU A 123 -39.28 -28.16 7.69
C GLU A 123 -38.88 -26.70 7.49
N HIS A 124 -37.71 -26.30 8.03
CA HIS A 124 -37.18 -24.96 7.90
C HIS A 124 -36.17 -24.82 6.78
N LEU A 125 -35.81 -25.90 6.10
CA LEU A 125 -34.81 -25.93 5.03
C LEU A 125 -35.44 -25.81 3.65
N TYR A 126 -34.82 -25.05 2.80
CA TYR A 126 -35.16 -24.86 1.39
C TYR A 126 -33.92 -25.08 0.55
N ALA A 127 -34.07 -25.66 -0.63
CA ALA A 127 -33.00 -25.76 -1.61
C ALA A 127 -33.34 -24.98 -2.88
N THR A 128 -32.38 -24.31 -3.45
CA THR A 128 -32.52 -23.74 -4.79
C THR A 128 -31.78 -24.61 -5.81
N VAL A 129 -32.24 -24.60 -7.05
CA VAL A 129 -31.56 -25.25 -8.18
C VAL A 129 -31.52 -24.29 -9.35
N PHE A 130 -30.47 -24.37 -10.14
CA PHE A 130 -30.30 -23.52 -11.31
C PHE A 130 -31.45 -23.70 -12.30
N GLU A 131 -32.17 -22.62 -12.66
CA GLU A 131 -33.31 -22.65 -13.56
C GLU A 131 -32.94 -22.75 -15.03
N GLY A 132 -31.64 -22.62 -15.37
CA GLY A 132 -31.14 -22.59 -16.74
C GLY A 132 -30.88 -21.16 -17.24
N SER A 133 -30.18 -21.07 -18.38
CA SER A 133 -29.95 -19.83 -19.13
C SER A 133 -30.03 -20.15 -20.61
N PRO A 134 -31.19 -19.95 -21.23
CA PRO A 134 -31.37 -20.23 -22.67
C PRO A 134 -30.40 -19.45 -23.56
N GLU A 135 -30.01 -18.25 -23.14
CA GLU A 135 -29.07 -17.39 -23.87
C GLU A 135 -27.66 -18.01 -23.95
N GLU A 136 -27.27 -18.82 -22.97
CA GLU A 136 -25.99 -19.53 -22.96
C GLU A 136 -26.13 -21.02 -23.28
N GLY A 137 -27.34 -21.47 -23.71
CA GLY A 137 -27.60 -22.86 -24.01
C GLY A 137 -27.59 -23.81 -22.80
N LEU A 138 -27.79 -23.26 -21.58
CA LEU A 138 -27.79 -24.04 -20.35
C LEU A 138 -29.22 -24.39 -19.93
N GLU A 139 -29.44 -25.68 -19.68
CA GLU A 139 -30.72 -26.18 -19.20
C GLU A 139 -30.86 -26.09 -17.68
N ARG A 140 -32.10 -26.19 -17.18
CA ARG A 140 -32.39 -26.30 -15.76
C ARG A 140 -31.71 -27.54 -15.16
N ASP A 141 -31.16 -27.42 -13.95
CA ASP A 141 -30.52 -28.54 -13.25
C ASP A 141 -31.56 -29.52 -12.63
N ASN A 142 -32.16 -30.31 -13.54
CA ASN A 142 -33.14 -31.32 -13.17
C ASN A 142 -32.51 -32.48 -12.35
N GLU A 143 -31.21 -32.71 -12.52
CA GLU A 143 -30.49 -33.75 -11.80
C GLU A 143 -30.38 -33.37 -10.33
N ALA A 144 -29.96 -32.17 -9.98
CA ALA A 144 -29.92 -31.68 -8.60
C ALA A 144 -31.32 -31.64 -7.98
N ALA A 145 -32.33 -31.15 -8.71
CA ALA A 145 -33.72 -31.18 -8.25
C ALA A 145 -34.19 -32.58 -7.88
N GLY A 146 -33.91 -33.61 -8.74
CA GLY A 146 -34.28 -34.98 -8.49
C GLY A 146 -33.58 -35.62 -7.26
N TYR A 147 -32.37 -35.20 -6.94
CA TYR A 147 -31.71 -35.62 -5.70
C TYR A 147 -32.33 -34.94 -4.47
N TRP A 148 -32.71 -33.67 -4.55
CA TRP A 148 -33.39 -32.97 -3.46
C TRP A 148 -34.81 -33.50 -3.19
N GLU A 149 -35.53 -33.94 -4.22
CA GLU A 149 -36.87 -34.55 -4.06
C GLU A 149 -36.88 -35.81 -3.16
N GLN A 150 -35.70 -36.41 -2.90
CA GLN A 150 -35.59 -37.54 -1.95
C GLN A 150 -35.64 -37.07 -0.48
N PHE A 151 -35.39 -35.81 -0.22
CA PHE A 151 -35.23 -35.26 1.13
C PHE A 151 -36.23 -34.13 1.43
N LEU A 152 -36.58 -33.30 0.47
CA LEU A 152 -37.41 -32.13 0.61
C LEU A 152 -38.72 -32.25 -0.18
N PRO A 153 -39.84 -31.70 0.33
CA PRO A 153 -41.05 -31.56 -0.43
C PRO A 153 -40.82 -30.58 -1.62
N LYS A 154 -41.62 -30.74 -2.68
CA LYS A 154 -41.41 -29.98 -3.93
C LYS A 154 -41.50 -28.47 -3.79
N ASP A 155 -42.32 -27.98 -2.86
CA ASP A 155 -42.48 -26.57 -2.56
C ASP A 155 -41.32 -25.98 -1.74
N HIS A 156 -40.39 -26.83 -1.27
CA HIS A 156 -39.10 -26.40 -0.70
C HIS A 156 -37.93 -26.45 -1.66
N ILE A 157 -38.18 -26.86 -2.93
CA ILE A 157 -37.15 -26.90 -3.99
C ILE A 157 -37.49 -25.83 -5.01
N LEU A 158 -36.73 -24.73 -4.98
CA LEU A 158 -37.03 -23.53 -5.74
C LEU A 158 -36.08 -23.38 -6.93
N ASN A 159 -36.54 -22.68 -7.96
CA ASN A 159 -35.67 -22.30 -9.08
C ASN A 159 -34.94 -21.02 -8.72
N GLY A 160 -33.62 -21.00 -8.96
CA GLY A 160 -32.82 -19.79 -8.86
C GLY A 160 -32.28 -19.37 -10.22
N ASN A 161 -32.23 -18.09 -10.45
CA ASN A 161 -31.74 -17.52 -11.69
C ASN A 161 -30.20 -17.65 -11.82
N LYS A 162 -29.63 -17.20 -12.93
CA LYS A 162 -28.19 -17.26 -13.17
C LYS A 162 -27.37 -16.48 -12.14
N HIS A 163 -27.88 -15.37 -11.65
CA HIS A 163 -27.18 -14.55 -10.65
C HIS A 163 -27.01 -15.31 -9.33
N ASP A 164 -28.02 -16.03 -8.91
CA ASP A 164 -28.04 -16.74 -7.61
C ASP A 164 -27.48 -18.17 -7.73
N ASN A 165 -27.84 -18.90 -8.79
CA ASN A 165 -27.56 -20.33 -8.92
C ASN A 165 -26.61 -20.75 -10.06
N PHE A 166 -25.80 -19.81 -10.58
CA PHE A 166 -24.68 -20.15 -11.45
C PHE A 166 -23.42 -19.43 -10.94
N TRP A 167 -22.58 -20.18 -10.25
CA TRP A 167 -21.40 -19.61 -9.62
C TRP A 167 -20.28 -19.43 -10.64
N GLU A 168 -19.61 -18.27 -10.58
CA GLU A 168 -18.46 -17.90 -11.41
C GLU A 168 -17.36 -17.33 -10.53
N MET A 169 -16.14 -17.81 -10.70
CA MET A 169 -14.98 -17.33 -9.91
C MET A 169 -14.69 -15.84 -10.17
N GLY A 170 -14.87 -15.39 -11.41
CA GLY A 170 -14.67 -14.03 -11.87
C GLY A 170 -15.22 -13.86 -13.29
N ASP A 171 -14.68 -12.93 -14.06
CA ASP A 171 -15.04 -12.72 -15.46
C ASP A 171 -14.56 -13.89 -16.34
N THR A 172 -13.55 -14.63 -15.90
CA THR A 172 -13.02 -15.84 -16.51
C THR A 172 -12.67 -16.87 -15.44
N GLY A 173 -12.61 -18.15 -15.81
CA GLY A 173 -12.21 -19.24 -14.93
C GLY A 173 -13.29 -20.27 -14.66
N PRO A 174 -13.10 -21.18 -13.69
CA PRO A 174 -14.04 -22.25 -13.38
C PRO A 174 -15.41 -21.72 -13.02
N CYS A 175 -16.45 -22.38 -13.49
CA CYS A 175 -17.84 -22.01 -13.22
C CYS A 175 -18.78 -23.22 -13.38
N GLY A 176 -19.99 -23.07 -12.87
CA GLY A 176 -21.01 -24.08 -13.01
C GLY A 176 -22.31 -23.77 -12.25
N PRO A 177 -23.37 -24.52 -12.53
CA PRO A 177 -24.61 -24.40 -11.77
C PRO A 177 -24.37 -24.75 -10.32
N CYS A 178 -25.14 -24.14 -9.43
CA CYS A 178 -25.07 -24.45 -8.01
C CYS A 178 -26.47 -24.64 -7.40
N SER A 179 -26.47 -25.19 -6.21
CA SER A 179 -27.64 -25.40 -5.38
C SER A 179 -27.37 -24.85 -4.00
N GLU A 180 -28.15 -23.87 -3.61
CA GLU A 180 -28.04 -23.24 -2.29
C GLU A 180 -29.00 -23.89 -1.30
N ILE A 181 -28.57 -24.01 -0.07
CA ILE A 181 -29.40 -24.44 1.06
C ILE A 181 -29.69 -23.21 1.91
N HIS A 182 -30.97 -22.90 2.06
CA HIS A 182 -31.46 -21.81 2.87
C HIS A 182 -32.15 -22.31 4.13
N ILE A 183 -32.11 -21.52 5.19
CA ILE A 183 -32.85 -21.78 6.41
C ILE A 183 -33.76 -20.62 6.74
N ASP A 184 -34.99 -20.93 7.13
CA ASP A 184 -35.97 -19.99 7.69
C ASP A 184 -35.92 -20.02 9.21
N SER A 185 -35.31 -19.02 9.80
CA SER A 185 -35.11 -18.87 11.26
C SER A 185 -36.18 -18.02 11.93
N ARG A 186 -37.26 -17.67 11.23
CA ARG A 186 -38.38 -16.87 11.78
C ARG A 186 -39.18 -17.67 12.79
N SER A 187 -40.01 -16.95 13.55
CA SER A 187 -40.97 -17.60 14.44
C SER A 187 -42.04 -18.40 13.67
N GLU A 188 -42.67 -19.39 14.31
CA GLU A 188 -43.72 -20.19 13.68
C GLU A 188 -44.94 -19.34 13.30
N GLU A 189 -45.20 -18.26 14.04
CA GLU A 189 -46.28 -17.28 13.72
C GLU A 189 -46.00 -16.54 12.43
N GLU A 190 -44.75 -16.12 12.22
CA GLU A 190 -44.33 -15.42 10.99
C GLU A 190 -44.34 -16.38 9.79
N LYS A 191 -43.90 -17.63 9.96
CA LYS A 191 -43.92 -18.67 8.93
C LYS A 191 -45.36 -18.99 8.50
N ALA A 192 -46.30 -19.03 9.46
CA ALA A 192 -47.73 -19.27 9.19
C ALA A 192 -48.35 -18.11 8.39
N GLN A 193 -47.91 -16.87 8.58
CA GLN A 193 -48.40 -15.73 7.84
C GLN A 193 -47.85 -15.65 6.43
N LEU A 194 -46.56 -15.94 6.27
CA LEU A 194 -45.86 -15.89 4.97
C LEU A 194 -44.87 -17.09 4.88
N PRO A 195 -45.15 -18.08 4.02
CA PRO A 195 -44.27 -19.24 3.84
C PRO A 195 -42.86 -18.85 3.40
N GLY A 196 -41.87 -19.58 3.93
CA GLY A 196 -40.45 -19.30 3.70
C GLY A 196 -40.02 -19.36 2.24
N ASN A 197 -40.65 -20.25 1.44
CA ASN A 197 -40.37 -20.34 -0.01
C ASN A 197 -40.63 -19.05 -0.81
N GLN A 198 -41.40 -18.10 -0.27
CA GLN A 198 -41.62 -16.80 -0.90
C GLN A 198 -40.53 -15.79 -0.54
N LEU A 199 -39.68 -16.11 0.45
CA LEU A 199 -38.65 -15.23 0.97
C LEU A 199 -37.22 -15.66 0.61
N VAL A 200 -37.05 -16.87 0.09
CA VAL A 200 -35.76 -17.33 -0.40
C VAL A 200 -35.26 -16.43 -1.53
N ASN A 201 -34.01 -15.97 -1.45
CA ASN A 201 -33.38 -14.98 -2.35
C ASN A 201 -34.17 -13.66 -2.49
N LYS A 202 -34.72 -13.18 -1.36
CA LYS A 202 -35.45 -11.90 -1.25
C LYS A 202 -34.87 -10.97 -0.18
N ASP A 203 -33.58 -11.14 0.17
CA ASP A 203 -32.84 -10.33 1.16
C ASP A 203 -33.52 -10.27 2.55
N HIS A 204 -34.25 -11.33 2.91
CA HIS A 204 -34.89 -11.39 4.22
C HIS A 204 -33.86 -11.78 5.30
N PRO A 205 -33.68 -10.98 6.39
CA PRO A 205 -32.60 -11.16 7.36
C PRO A 205 -32.67 -12.47 8.18
N GLN A 206 -33.77 -13.21 8.11
CA GLN A 206 -33.97 -14.48 8.82
C GLN A 206 -34.28 -15.66 7.88
N VAL A 207 -34.34 -15.45 6.56
CA VAL A 207 -34.41 -16.53 5.54
C VAL A 207 -33.15 -16.43 4.70
N ILE A 208 -32.11 -17.09 5.15
CA ILE A 208 -30.75 -16.88 4.65
C ILE A 208 -30.16 -18.16 4.05
N GLU A 209 -29.36 -17.98 3.01
CA GLU A 209 -28.46 -19.01 2.51
C GLU A 209 -27.41 -19.34 3.58
N ILE A 210 -27.24 -20.65 3.87
CA ILE A 210 -26.22 -21.17 4.78
C ILE A 210 -25.14 -21.95 4.05
N TRP A 211 -25.46 -22.60 2.93
CA TRP A 211 -24.54 -23.45 2.20
C TRP A 211 -24.78 -23.41 0.71
N ASN A 212 -23.73 -23.18 -0.08
CA ASN A 212 -23.77 -23.25 -1.54
C ASN A 212 -23.02 -24.49 -2.03
N LEU A 213 -23.68 -25.35 -2.81
CA LEU A 213 -23.11 -26.55 -3.44
C LEU A 213 -22.87 -26.25 -4.91
N VAL A 214 -21.64 -25.99 -5.30
CA VAL A 214 -21.28 -25.64 -6.69
C VAL A 214 -20.86 -26.90 -7.44
N PHE A 215 -21.49 -27.12 -8.58
CA PHE A 215 -21.25 -28.24 -9.49
C PHE A 215 -20.42 -27.76 -10.69
N MET A 216 -19.11 -27.57 -10.46
CA MET A 216 -18.23 -27.04 -11.49
C MET A 216 -18.08 -28.00 -12.64
N GLN A 217 -18.43 -27.52 -13.82
CA GLN A 217 -18.43 -28.28 -15.07
C GLN A 217 -17.78 -27.53 -16.21
N PHE A 218 -17.63 -26.21 -16.11
CA PHE A 218 -17.20 -25.35 -17.17
C PHE A 218 -16.06 -24.42 -16.76
N ASN A 219 -15.33 -23.98 -17.79
CA ASN A 219 -14.37 -22.88 -17.70
C ASN A 219 -14.91 -21.74 -18.57
N ARG A 220 -15.14 -20.55 -18.00
CA ARG A 220 -15.53 -19.35 -18.74
C ARG A 220 -14.29 -18.74 -19.39
N LYS A 221 -14.30 -18.65 -20.72
CA LYS A 221 -13.23 -18.04 -21.52
C LYS A 221 -13.38 -16.51 -21.61
N ALA A 222 -12.32 -15.85 -22.05
CA ALA A 222 -12.28 -14.39 -22.20
C ALA A 222 -13.29 -13.86 -23.23
N ASP A 223 -13.71 -14.68 -24.20
CA ASP A 223 -14.76 -14.37 -25.18
C ASP A 223 -16.19 -14.59 -24.65
N GLY A 224 -16.31 -15.03 -23.38
CA GLY A 224 -17.58 -15.34 -22.72
C GLY A 224 -18.11 -16.75 -22.99
N SER A 225 -17.47 -17.55 -23.85
CA SER A 225 -17.88 -18.93 -24.12
C SER A 225 -17.58 -19.87 -22.94
N LEU A 226 -18.31 -20.98 -22.88
CA LEU A 226 -18.13 -22.03 -21.89
C LEU A 226 -17.44 -23.24 -22.51
N GLU A 227 -16.34 -23.68 -21.91
CA GLU A 227 -15.63 -24.91 -22.26
C GLU A 227 -15.78 -25.92 -21.11
N GLY A 228 -15.97 -27.21 -21.42
CA GLY A 228 -16.05 -28.24 -20.39
C GLY A 228 -14.73 -28.40 -19.63
N LEU A 229 -14.79 -28.51 -18.32
CA LEU A 229 -13.63 -28.84 -17.49
C LEU A 229 -13.15 -30.28 -17.75
N PRO A 230 -11.86 -30.58 -17.54
CA PRO A 230 -11.31 -31.94 -17.71
C PRO A 230 -11.98 -32.99 -16.85
N ALA A 231 -12.43 -32.59 -15.65
CA ALA A 231 -13.21 -33.43 -14.73
C ALA A 231 -14.34 -32.61 -14.09
N LYS A 232 -15.42 -33.29 -13.72
CA LYS A 232 -16.47 -32.69 -12.89
C LYS A 232 -15.97 -32.49 -11.47
N VAL A 233 -16.14 -31.31 -10.93
CA VAL A 233 -15.63 -30.92 -9.61
C VAL A 233 -16.78 -30.51 -8.71
N ILE A 234 -16.77 -30.97 -7.48
CA ILE A 234 -17.58 -30.42 -6.39
C ILE A 234 -16.75 -29.36 -5.68
N ASP A 235 -17.34 -28.19 -5.56
CA ASP A 235 -16.89 -27.10 -4.72
C ASP A 235 -18.05 -26.68 -3.83
N THR A 236 -17.87 -26.70 -2.53
CA THR A 236 -18.93 -26.22 -1.64
C THR A 236 -18.42 -25.16 -0.69
N GLY A 237 -19.28 -24.21 -0.37
CA GLY A 237 -18.98 -23.15 0.58
C GLY A 237 -20.13 -22.92 1.54
N MET A 238 -19.94 -23.29 2.80
CA MET A 238 -20.89 -23.02 3.87
C MET A 238 -20.40 -21.87 4.73
N GLY A 239 -21.23 -20.84 4.89
CA GLY A 239 -20.92 -19.69 5.74
C GLY A 239 -20.87 -20.13 7.21
N PHE A 240 -19.67 -20.19 7.77
CA PHE A 240 -19.45 -20.65 9.14
C PHE A 240 -20.23 -19.81 10.16
N GLU A 241 -20.12 -18.49 10.08
CA GLU A 241 -20.81 -17.58 10.99
C GLU A 241 -22.34 -17.70 10.88
N ARG A 242 -22.87 -17.92 9.66
CA ARG A 242 -24.32 -18.17 9.40
C ARG A 242 -24.76 -19.50 9.99
N LEU A 243 -23.95 -20.53 9.87
CA LEU A 243 -24.23 -21.85 10.48
C LEU A 243 -24.23 -21.75 12.01
N VAL A 244 -23.20 -21.12 12.61
CA VAL A 244 -23.11 -20.93 14.07
C VAL A 244 -24.32 -20.15 14.59
N ARG A 245 -24.71 -19.07 13.91
CA ARG A 245 -25.92 -18.29 14.22
C ARG A 245 -27.16 -19.18 14.28
N THR A 246 -27.33 -20.03 13.28
CA THR A 246 -28.45 -20.97 13.19
C THR A 246 -28.45 -21.96 14.35
N LEU A 247 -27.31 -22.57 14.65
CA LEU A 247 -27.15 -23.56 15.71
C LEU A 247 -27.31 -22.96 17.12
N GLN A 248 -26.99 -21.69 17.28
CA GLN A 248 -27.14 -20.97 18.53
C GLN A 248 -28.50 -20.24 18.67
N GLY A 249 -29.40 -20.39 17.68
CA GLY A 249 -30.73 -19.78 17.69
C GLY A 249 -30.68 -18.25 17.78
N LYS A 250 -29.73 -17.62 17.09
CA LYS A 250 -29.54 -16.17 17.06
C LYS A 250 -30.13 -15.55 15.79
N THR A 251 -30.47 -14.28 15.86
CA THR A 251 -31.00 -13.50 14.72
C THR A 251 -29.90 -12.69 14.01
N SER A 252 -28.70 -12.64 14.57
CA SER A 252 -27.53 -11.99 13.99
C SER A 252 -26.27 -12.81 14.23
N ASN A 253 -25.36 -12.83 13.23
CA ASN A 253 -24.03 -13.43 13.40
C ASN A 253 -23.27 -12.76 14.55
N TYR A 254 -23.46 -11.46 14.75
CA TYR A 254 -22.81 -10.69 15.81
C TYR A 254 -23.28 -11.09 17.23
N ASP A 255 -24.38 -11.82 17.37
CA ASP A 255 -24.89 -12.27 18.66
C ASP A 255 -24.37 -13.66 19.06
N THR A 256 -23.54 -14.27 18.22
CA THR A 256 -22.92 -15.57 18.44
C THR A 256 -21.65 -15.48 19.28
N ASP A 257 -21.14 -16.60 19.73
CA ASP A 257 -19.87 -16.71 20.45
C ASP A 257 -18.64 -16.40 19.58
N VAL A 258 -18.81 -16.27 18.27
CA VAL A 258 -17.77 -15.79 17.36
C VAL A 258 -17.44 -14.30 17.61
N PHE A 259 -18.47 -13.46 17.82
CA PHE A 259 -18.32 -12.01 17.94
C PHE A 259 -18.55 -11.46 19.34
N GLN A 260 -19.41 -12.09 20.14
CA GLN A 260 -19.81 -11.56 21.44
C GLN A 260 -18.64 -11.32 22.42
N PRO A 261 -17.60 -12.17 22.49
CA PRO A 261 -16.44 -11.86 23.36
C PRO A 261 -15.76 -10.54 22.96
N ILE A 262 -15.61 -10.29 21.67
CA ILE A 262 -14.98 -9.06 21.15
C ILE A 262 -15.88 -7.84 21.38
N ILE A 263 -17.18 -7.97 21.06
CA ILE A 263 -18.18 -6.91 21.25
C ILE A 263 -18.27 -6.50 22.73
N LYS A 264 -18.28 -7.45 23.66
CA LYS A 264 -18.26 -7.19 25.10
C LYS A 264 -17.01 -6.42 25.53
N ALA A 265 -15.84 -6.84 25.05
CA ALA A 265 -14.58 -6.12 25.35
C ALA A 265 -14.61 -4.69 24.80
N ILE A 266 -15.17 -4.45 23.60
CA ILE A 266 -15.34 -3.12 23.05
C ILE A 266 -16.31 -2.29 23.90
N ALA A 267 -17.44 -2.87 24.30
CA ALA A 267 -18.45 -2.23 25.14
C ALA A 267 -17.87 -1.80 26.51
N GLU A 268 -17.09 -2.67 27.15
CA GLU A 268 -16.39 -2.38 28.41
C GLU A 268 -15.40 -1.23 28.24
N MET A 269 -14.58 -1.23 27.21
CA MET A 269 -13.63 -0.14 26.93
C MET A 269 -14.34 1.19 26.62
N ALA A 270 -15.51 1.15 26.00
CA ALA A 270 -16.30 2.34 25.68
C ALA A 270 -17.20 2.80 26.82
N GLY A 271 -17.31 2.04 27.92
CA GLY A 271 -18.23 2.35 29.03
C GLY A 271 -19.69 2.35 28.61
N THR A 272 -20.09 1.48 27.70
CA THR A 272 -21.45 1.37 27.15
C THR A 272 -21.91 -0.08 27.10
N ALA A 273 -23.16 -0.33 26.73
CA ALA A 273 -23.69 -1.69 26.56
C ALA A 273 -24.19 -1.89 25.13
N TYR A 274 -23.94 -3.09 24.60
CA TYR A 274 -24.47 -3.51 23.31
C TYR A 274 -25.99 -3.77 23.41
N GLY A 275 -26.75 -3.41 22.36
CA GLY A 275 -28.19 -3.56 22.29
C GLY A 275 -29.01 -2.37 22.85
N GLN A 276 -28.38 -1.25 23.18
CA GLN A 276 -29.06 -0.07 23.72
C GLN A 276 -29.11 1.12 22.75
N ASP A 277 -28.16 1.23 21.85
CA ASP A 277 -28.02 2.34 20.92
C ASP A 277 -27.56 1.81 19.56
N ASN A 278 -28.39 1.93 18.54
CA ASN A 278 -28.13 1.35 17.23
C ASN A 278 -26.83 1.87 16.58
N GLN A 279 -26.48 3.14 16.77
CA GLN A 279 -25.24 3.72 16.21
C GLN A 279 -24.00 3.13 16.90
N LYS A 280 -24.06 2.96 18.22
CA LYS A 280 -22.98 2.33 18.99
C LYS A 280 -22.89 0.84 18.69
N ASP A 281 -24.03 0.17 18.50
CA ASP A 281 -24.08 -1.24 18.15
C ASP A 281 -23.44 -1.49 16.79
N ILE A 282 -23.76 -0.66 15.78
CA ILE A 282 -23.11 -0.70 14.47
C ILE A 282 -21.59 -0.49 14.64
N ALA A 283 -21.18 0.50 15.42
CA ALA A 283 -19.75 0.74 15.66
C ALA A 283 -19.04 -0.47 16.29
N MET A 284 -19.65 -1.10 17.28
CA MET A 284 -19.09 -2.30 17.92
C MET A 284 -19.01 -3.48 16.96
N ARG A 285 -20.03 -3.68 16.10
CA ARG A 285 -20.03 -4.72 15.06
C ARG A 285 -18.91 -4.51 14.04
N VAL A 286 -18.79 -3.27 13.51
CA VAL A 286 -17.74 -2.91 12.56
C VAL A 286 -16.35 -3.16 13.15
N ILE A 287 -16.11 -2.73 14.38
CA ILE A 287 -14.80 -2.92 15.04
C ILE A 287 -14.53 -4.41 15.27
N ALA A 288 -15.53 -5.18 15.72
CA ALA A 288 -15.39 -6.61 15.97
C ALA A 288 -15.12 -7.41 14.70
N ASP A 289 -15.74 -7.05 13.58
CA ASP A 289 -15.43 -7.62 12.27
C ASP A 289 -14.02 -7.24 11.80
N HIS A 290 -13.70 -5.97 11.85
CA HIS A 290 -12.46 -5.45 11.26
C HIS A 290 -11.20 -5.87 12.01
N ILE A 291 -11.25 -6.06 13.34
CA ILE A 291 -10.08 -6.58 14.07
C ILE A 291 -9.71 -7.99 13.61
N ARG A 292 -10.69 -8.85 13.26
CA ARG A 292 -10.45 -10.17 12.68
C ARG A 292 -9.71 -10.02 11.35
N THR A 293 -10.25 -9.23 10.43
CA THR A 293 -9.67 -8.96 9.12
C THR A 293 -8.24 -8.47 9.20
N ILE A 294 -7.99 -7.46 10.04
CA ILE A 294 -6.68 -6.82 10.16
C ILE A 294 -5.67 -7.79 10.78
N ALA A 295 -6.04 -8.47 11.88
CA ALA A 295 -5.16 -9.39 12.56
C ALA A 295 -4.74 -10.55 11.66
N PHE A 296 -5.69 -11.20 10.97
CA PHE A 296 -5.40 -12.30 10.05
C PHE A 296 -4.63 -11.86 8.80
N SER A 297 -4.91 -10.66 8.25
CA SER A 297 -4.12 -10.14 7.12
C SER A 297 -2.67 -9.90 7.50
N ILE A 298 -2.41 -9.33 8.70
CA ILE A 298 -1.05 -9.16 9.22
C ILE A 298 -0.40 -10.52 9.44
N THR A 299 -1.13 -11.47 9.98
CA THR A 299 -0.68 -12.85 10.19
C THR A 299 -0.27 -13.53 8.89
N ASP A 300 -1.02 -13.30 7.81
CA ASP A 300 -0.71 -13.80 6.46
C ASP A 300 0.40 -12.98 5.75
N GLY A 301 1.07 -12.07 6.46
CA GLY A 301 2.20 -11.28 5.97
C GLY A 301 1.83 -10.00 5.23
N GLN A 302 0.54 -9.63 5.19
CA GLN A 302 0.11 -8.39 4.55
C GLN A 302 0.00 -7.25 5.58
N LEU A 303 0.93 -6.33 5.50
CA LEU A 303 0.91 -5.13 6.35
C LEU A 303 0.08 -4.00 5.72
N PRO A 304 -0.57 -3.14 6.54
CA PRO A 304 -1.17 -1.91 6.06
C PRO A 304 -0.15 -1.06 5.29
N SER A 305 -0.51 -0.60 4.09
CA SER A 305 0.40 0.19 3.24
C SER A 305 -0.38 1.18 2.36
N ASN A 306 0.31 1.88 1.46
CA ASN A 306 -0.29 2.87 0.55
C ASN A 306 -0.70 2.28 -0.82
N ALA A 307 -0.50 0.97 -1.03
CA ALA A 307 -0.74 0.36 -2.34
C ALA A 307 -1.32 -1.06 -2.23
N LYS A 308 -1.99 -1.51 -3.28
CA LYS A 308 -2.51 -2.88 -3.47
C LYS A 308 -3.31 -3.38 -2.25
N ALA A 309 -3.13 -4.64 -1.88
CA ALA A 309 -3.80 -5.28 -0.73
C ALA A 309 -3.58 -4.52 0.58
N GLY A 310 -2.35 -4.02 0.84
CA GLY A 310 -2.04 -3.27 2.05
C GLY A 310 -2.84 -1.96 2.18
N TYR A 311 -3.18 -1.32 1.08
CA TYR A 311 -4.06 -0.14 1.08
C TYR A 311 -5.48 -0.49 1.54
N VAL A 312 -6.01 -1.61 1.07
CA VAL A 312 -7.35 -2.07 1.47
C VAL A 312 -7.37 -2.39 2.98
N ILE A 313 -6.35 -3.11 3.49
CA ILE A 313 -6.25 -3.42 4.92
C ILE A 313 -6.09 -2.16 5.76
N ARG A 314 -5.29 -1.18 5.31
CA ARG A 314 -5.18 0.14 5.96
C ARG A 314 -6.53 0.86 6.00
N ARG A 315 -7.32 0.83 4.93
CA ARG A 315 -8.66 1.44 4.85
C ARG A 315 -9.62 0.80 5.86
N ILE A 316 -9.60 -0.53 5.98
CA ILE A 316 -10.41 -1.27 6.95
C ILE A 316 -10.03 -0.88 8.38
N LEU A 317 -8.74 -0.82 8.70
CA LEU A 317 -8.25 -0.38 10.02
C LEU A 317 -8.73 1.04 10.34
N ARG A 318 -8.55 1.98 9.41
CA ARG A 318 -8.98 3.36 9.59
C ARG A 318 -10.49 3.50 9.74
N ARG A 319 -11.28 2.67 9.03
CA ARG A 319 -12.73 2.61 9.20
C ARG A 319 -13.09 2.23 10.64
N ALA A 320 -12.50 1.19 11.19
CA ALA A 320 -12.73 0.76 12.56
C ALA A 320 -12.33 1.82 13.60
N VAL A 321 -11.15 2.42 13.45
CA VAL A 321 -10.67 3.51 14.33
C VAL A 321 -11.63 4.69 14.31
N ARG A 322 -12.12 5.06 13.12
CA ARG A 322 -13.11 6.14 12.98
C ARG A 322 -14.42 5.83 13.72
N TYR A 323 -14.96 4.62 13.57
CA TYR A 323 -16.17 4.23 14.29
C TYR A 323 -15.95 4.29 15.81
N GLY A 324 -14.81 3.85 16.30
CA GLY A 324 -14.41 3.98 17.70
C GLY A 324 -14.32 5.44 18.16
N TYR A 325 -13.68 6.29 17.36
CA TYR A 325 -13.52 7.72 17.65
C TYR A 325 -14.86 8.47 17.67
N THR A 326 -15.70 8.24 16.65
CA THR A 326 -16.95 9.01 16.43
C THR A 326 -18.07 8.56 17.38
N PHE A 327 -18.31 7.26 17.51
CA PHE A 327 -19.49 6.74 18.18
C PHE A 327 -19.22 6.19 19.58
N LEU A 328 -17.99 5.76 19.85
CA LEU A 328 -17.60 5.14 21.14
C LEU A 328 -16.65 6.00 21.96
N GLY A 329 -16.34 7.22 21.52
CA GLY A 329 -15.51 8.17 22.26
C GLY A 329 -14.05 7.76 22.44
N GLN A 330 -13.54 6.80 21.66
CA GLN A 330 -12.18 6.31 21.74
C GLN A 330 -11.20 7.29 21.10
N LYS A 331 -10.58 8.16 21.90
CA LYS A 331 -9.64 9.20 21.43
C LYS A 331 -8.18 8.76 21.41
N GLN A 332 -7.89 7.57 21.91
CA GLN A 332 -6.56 6.96 21.94
C GLN A 332 -6.60 5.60 21.26
N ALA A 333 -5.44 5.08 20.88
CA ALA A 333 -5.33 3.74 20.30
C ALA A 333 -5.92 2.69 21.26
N PHE A 334 -6.84 1.88 20.76
CA PHE A 334 -7.58 0.90 21.55
C PHE A 334 -7.73 -0.47 20.85
N MET A 335 -7.75 -0.52 19.50
CA MET A 335 -8.00 -1.75 18.76
C MET A 335 -6.99 -2.86 19.04
N TYR A 336 -5.70 -2.51 19.19
CA TYR A 336 -4.68 -3.49 19.53
C TYR A 336 -4.97 -4.24 20.85
N LYS A 337 -5.72 -3.62 21.77
CA LYS A 337 -6.13 -4.23 23.05
C LYS A 337 -7.18 -5.34 22.90
N LEU A 338 -7.84 -5.41 21.73
CA LEU A 338 -8.80 -6.45 21.39
C LEU A 338 -8.11 -7.75 20.92
N LEU A 339 -6.85 -7.69 20.52
CA LEU A 339 -6.13 -8.84 20.00
C LEU A 339 -6.04 -10.02 21.00
N PRO A 340 -5.78 -9.82 22.30
CA PRO A 340 -5.82 -10.93 23.27
C PRO A 340 -7.15 -11.67 23.29
N VAL A 341 -8.27 -10.94 23.20
CA VAL A 341 -9.62 -11.55 23.16
C VAL A 341 -9.84 -12.32 21.86
N LEU A 342 -9.37 -11.80 20.72
CA LEU A 342 -9.42 -12.50 19.46
C LEU A 342 -8.57 -13.80 19.50
N ILE A 343 -7.39 -13.77 20.07
CA ILE A 343 -6.52 -14.95 20.23
C ILE A 343 -7.18 -16.00 21.14
N GLU A 344 -7.79 -15.59 22.23
CA GLU A 344 -8.53 -16.52 23.11
C GLU A 344 -9.67 -17.19 22.35
N ASN A 345 -10.36 -16.46 21.47
CA ASN A 345 -11.52 -16.94 20.72
C ASN A 345 -11.12 -17.82 19.52
N MET A 346 -10.07 -17.48 18.78
CA MET A 346 -9.72 -18.11 17.51
C MET A 346 -8.31 -18.72 17.47
N GLY A 347 -7.46 -18.48 18.45
CA GLY A 347 -6.06 -18.89 18.42
C GLY A 347 -5.80 -20.39 18.50
N GLU A 348 -6.76 -21.18 18.94
CA GLU A 348 -6.64 -22.65 18.89
C GLU A 348 -6.83 -23.17 17.45
N ALA A 349 -7.81 -22.62 16.72
CA ALA A 349 -8.03 -22.96 15.32
C ALA A 349 -6.94 -22.39 14.38
N TYR A 350 -6.36 -21.27 14.79
CA TYR A 350 -5.37 -20.50 14.00
C TYR A 350 -4.18 -20.11 14.90
N PRO A 351 -3.28 -21.05 15.21
CA PRO A 351 -2.17 -20.83 16.15
C PRO A 351 -1.19 -19.74 15.72
N GLU A 352 -1.17 -19.42 14.42
CA GLU A 352 -0.39 -18.32 13.86
C GLU A 352 -0.74 -16.95 14.46
N LEU A 353 -1.97 -16.71 14.90
CA LEU A 353 -2.36 -15.50 15.63
C LEU A 353 -1.55 -15.30 16.91
N ASN A 354 -1.39 -16.38 17.69
CA ASN A 354 -0.63 -16.34 18.93
C ASN A 354 0.87 -16.20 18.66
N ALA A 355 1.39 -16.90 17.66
CA ALA A 355 2.79 -16.84 17.27
C ALA A 355 3.22 -15.42 16.87
N GLN A 356 2.31 -14.62 16.30
CA GLN A 356 2.60 -13.26 15.83
C GLN A 356 1.98 -12.15 16.68
N LYS A 357 1.47 -12.48 17.85
CA LYS A 357 0.79 -11.53 18.75
C LYS A 357 1.51 -10.19 18.86
N THR A 358 2.79 -10.21 19.16
CA THR A 358 3.60 -8.98 19.38
C THR A 358 3.69 -8.10 18.13
N LEU A 359 3.80 -8.71 16.94
CA LEU A 359 3.82 -7.98 15.68
C LEU A 359 2.47 -7.33 15.42
N ILE A 360 1.38 -8.12 15.51
CA ILE A 360 0.02 -7.67 15.23
C ILE A 360 -0.34 -6.49 16.16
N GLU A 361 -0.10 -6.62 17.47
CA GLU A 361 -0.36 -5.57 18.44
C GLU A 361 0.35 -4.26 18.10
N LYS A 362 1.64 -4.35 17.73
CA LYS A 362 2.45 -3.17 17.43
C LYS A 362 2.03 -2.51 16.13
N VAL A 363 1.79 -3.29 15.05
CA VAL A 363 1.36 -2.77 13.75
C VAL A 363 0.01 -2.07 13.88
N ILE A 364 -0.97 -2.69 14.55
CA ILE A 364 -2.28 -2.08 14.77
C ILE A 364 -2.14 -0.79 15.57
N LYS A 365 -1.43 -0.82 16.68
CA LYS A 365 -1.25 0.34 17.56
C LYS A 365 -0.64 1.52 16.82
N GLU A 366 0.44 1.31 16.09
CA GLU A 366 1.15 2.40 15.39
C GLU A 366 0.34 2.98 14.22
N GLU A 367 -0.34 2.13 13.42
CA GLU A 367 -1.24 2.62 12.36
C GLU A 367 -2.43 3.39 12.95
N GLU A 368 -2.96 2.93 14.06
CA GLU A 368 -4.04 3.58 14.79
C GLU A 368 -3.59 4.94 15.35
N GLU A 369 -2.46 5.01 16.05
CA GLU A 369 -1.88 6.27 16.55
C GLU A 369 -1.55 7.24 15.40
N SER A 370 -1.01 6.73 14.30
CA SER A 370 -0.73 7.54 13.11
C SER A 370 -2.01 8.11 12.50
N PHE A 371 -3.06 7.31 12.40
CA PHE A 371 -4.33 7.75 11.86
C PHE A 371 -5.05 8.75 12.79
N LEU A 372 -5.02 8.54 14.10
CA LEU A 372 -5.59 9.47 15.07
C LEU A 372 -4.95 10.86 14.97
N ARG A 373 -3.63 10.94 14.78
CA ARG A 373 -2.95 12.23 14.50
C ARG A 373 -3.43 12.87 13.20
N THR A 374 -3.64 12.08 12.15
CA THR A 374 -4.17 12.54 10.86
C THR A 374 -5.63 13.00 11.00
N LEU A 375 -6.41 12.24 11.75
CA LEU A 375 -7.82 12.51 12.03
C LEU A 375 -7.98 13.85 12.74
N GLU A 376 -7.19 14.13 13.76
CA GLU A 376 -7.17 15.41 14.49
C GLU A 376 -6.78 16.59 13.56
N THR A 377 -5.80 16.38 12.69
CA THR A 377 -5.38 17.36 11.69
C THR A 377 -6.47 17.61 10.67
N GLY A 378 -7.15 16.55 10.20
CA GLY A 378 -8.26 16.62 9.25
C GLY A 378 -9.44 17.41 9.82
N ILE A 379 -9.82 17.17 11.08
CA ILE A 379 -10.87 17.91 11.76
C ILE A 379 -10.51 19.41 11.80
N ARG A 380 -9.31 19.76 12.22
CA ARG A 380 -8.86 21.18 12.27
C ARG A 380 -8.87 21.87 10.89
N LEU A 381 -8.50 21.14 9.84
CA LEU A 381 -8.57 21.67 8.46
C LEU A 381 -10.01 21.83 7.99
N LEU A 382 -10.87 20.88 8.33
CA LEU A 382 -12.30 20.98 8.01
C LEU A 382 -12.94 22.15 8.72
N ASP A 383 -12.63 22.37 10.01
CA ASP A 383 -13.12 23.54 10.78
C ASP A 383 -12.73 24.85 10.08
N LYS A 384 -11.50 24.94 9.59
CA LYS A 384 -11.03 26.11 8.80
C LYS A 384 -11.81 26.24 7.50
N THR A 385 -11.97 25.16 6.74
CA THR A 385 -12.73 25.18 5.46
C THR A 385 -14.19 25.58 5.70
N MET A 386 -14.83 25.08 6.77
CA MET A 386 -16.18 25.49 7.15
C MET A 386 -16.25 26.98 7.45
N ALA A 387 -15.32 27.50 8.25
CA ALA A 387 -15.27 28.93 8.58
C ALA A 387 -15.10 29.82 7.34
N ASP A 388 -14.19 29.45 6.43
CA ASP A 388 -13.94 30.16 5.18
C ASP A 388 -15.16 30.10 4.24
N THR A 389 -15.86 28.96 4.19
CA THR A 389 -17.08 28.78 3.39
C THR A 389 -18.24 29.62 3.95
N GLN A 390 -18.45 29.61 5.28
CA GLN A 390 -19.46 30.42 5.94
C GLN A 390 -19.17 31.92 5.77
N ALA A 391 -17.94 32.36 5.85
CA ALA A 391 -17.52 33.73 5.60
C ALA A 391 -17.83 34.19 4.17
N SER A 392 -17.86 33.28 3.19
CA SER A 392 -18.29 33.53 1.82
C SER A 392 -19.83 33.47 1.61
N GLY A 393 -20.59 33.25 2.65
CA GLY A 393 -22.06 33.15 2.63
C GLY A 393 -22.61 31.84 2.08
N LYS A 394 -21.75 30.81 1.92
CA LYS A 394 -22.14 29.48 1.43
C LYS A 394 -22.34 28.50 2.60
N LYS A 395 -23.15 27.48 2.36
CA LYS A 395 -23.41 26.38 3.29
C LYS A 395 -22.88 25.02 2.78
N GLU A 396 -22.29 25.02 1.60
CA GLU A 396 -21.74 23.81 0.96
C GLU A 396 -20.25 24.00 0.72
N ILE A 397 -19.42 23.07 1.21
CA ILE A 397 -17.99 23.05 0.86
C ILE A 397 -17.78 22.41 -0.51
N SER A 398 -16.69 22.77 -1.20
CA SER A 398 -16.35 22.18 -2.49
C SER A 398 -15.97 20.71 -2.36
N GLY A 399 -16.37 19.90 -3.36
CA GLY A 399 -15.95 18.51 -3.42
C GLY A 399 -14.44 18.35 -3.59
N VAL A 400 -13.75 19.35 -4.17
CA VAL A 400 -12.27 19.38 -4.30
C VAL A 400 -11.60 19.52 -2.93
N ASP A 401 -12.12 20.37 -2.04
CA ASP A 401 -11.61 20.54 -0.69
C ASP A 401 -11.82 19.25 0.13
N ALA A 402 -13.02 18.65 0.01
CA ALA A 402 -13.32 17.37 0.63
C ALA A 402 -12.43 16.24 0.08
N PHE A 403 -12.16 16.23 -1.24
CA PHE A 403 -11.25 15.29 -1.86
C PHE A 403 -9.79 15.49 -1.40
N THR A 404 -9.37 16.71 -1.20
CA THR A 404 -8.04 17.03 -0.66
C THR A 404 -7.89 16.51 0.78
N LEU A 405 -8.91 16.66 1.61
CA LEU A 405 -8.96 16.09 2.96
C LEU A 405 -8.85 14.55 2.90
N TYR A 406 -9.57 13.94 1.97
CA TYR A 406 -9.56 12.49 1.77
C TYR A 406 -8.22 11.98 1.23
N ASP A 407 -7.74 12.50 0.11
CA ASP A 407 -6.59 11.98 -0.64
C ASP A 407 -5.25 12.30 0.06
N THR A 408 -5.08 13.55 0.50
CA THR A 408 -3.82 14.03 1.08
C THR A 408 -3.69 13.72 2.56
N PHE A 409 -4.78 13.87 3.31
CA PHE A 409 -4.77 13.72 4.76
C PHE A 409 -5.42 12.42 5.24
N GLY A 410 -5.99 11.62 4.31
CA GLY A 410 -6.66 10.37 4.66
C GLY A 410 -7.89 10.56 5.56
N PHE A 411 -8.53 11.73 5.47
CA PHE A 411 -9.71 12.09 6.25
C PHE A 411 -10.96 11.63 5.48
N PRO A 412 -11.74 10.68 5.99
CA PRO A 412 -12.82 10.06 5.23
C PRO A 412 -13.96 11.02 4.90
N LEU A 413 -14.59 10.84 3.72
CA LEU A 413 -15.71 11.69 3.27
C LEU A 413 -16.90 11.64 4.22
N ASP A 414 -17.29 10.46 4.66
CA ASP A 414 -18.44 10.24 5.56
C ASP A 414 -18.26 10.91 6.93
N LEU A 415 -17.00 11.04 7.40
CA LEU A 415 -16.71 11.85 8.58
C LEU A 415 -16.80 13.34 8.28
N THR A 416 -16.34 13.76 7.09
CA THR A 416 -16.51 15.13 6.61
C THR A 416 -18.00 15.49 6.57
N GLU A 417 -18.83 14.66 5.96
CA GLU A 417 -20.30 14.84 5.88
C GLU A 417 -20.97 14.91 7.25
N LEU A 418 -20.57 14.03 8.18
CA LEU A 418 -21.10 14.03 9.54
C LEU A 418 -20.84 15.36 10.24
N ILE A 419 -19.59 15.82 10.23
CA ILE A 419 -19.20 17.08 10.88
C ILE A 419 -19.90 18.28 10.20
N LEU A 420 -19.99 18.28 8.89
CA LEU A 420 -20.70 19.32 8.14
C LEU A 420 -22.18 19.37 8.52
N ARG A 421 -22.85 18.21 8.60
CA ARG A 421 -24.27 18.10 8.98
C ARG A 421 -24.52 18.61 10.39
N GLU A 422 -23.63 18.30 11.36
CA GLU A 422 -23.70 18.83 12.72
C GLU A 422 -23.57 20.36 12.77
N ASN A 423 -22.88 20.96 11.78
CA ASN A 423 -22.70 22.39 11.63
C ASN A 423 -23.71 23.05 10.64
N GLY A 424 -24.75 22.32 10.19
CA GLY A 424 -25.77 22.82 9.26
C GLY A 424 -25.24 23.11 7.86
N MET A 425 -24.17 22.38 7.45
CA MET A 425 -23.50 22.49 6.17
C MET A 425 -23.55 21.17 5.39
N THR A 426 -23.23 21.22 4.10
CA THR A 426 -23.16 20.07 3.19
C THR A 426 -21.83 20.08 2.41
N VAL A 427 -21.58 19.00 1.68
CA VAL A 427 -20.46 18.90 0.72
C VAL A 427 -21.01 18.64 -0.68
N ASN A 428 -20.32 19.13 -1.69
CA ASN A 428 -20.62 18.82 -3.08
C ASN A 428 -20.08 17.42 -3.43
N GLU A 429 -20.93 16.40 -3.26
CA GLU A 429 -20.59 15.00 -3.50
C GLU A 429 -20.33 14.70 -4.97
N GLU A 430 -21.04 15.38 -5.91
CA GLU A 430 -20.81 15.19 -7.34
C GLU A 430 -19.38 15.58 -7.73
N GLU A 431 -18.93 16.73 -7.25
CA GLU A 431 -17.56 17.21 -7.48
C GLU A 431 -16.52 16.32 -6.81
N PHE A 432 -16.77 15.85 -5.58
CA PHE A 432 -15.91 14.88 -4.90
C PHE A 432 -15.80 13.57 -5.69
N ASN A 433 -16.94 13.02 -6.13
CA ASN A 433 -16.97 11.79 -6.90
C ASN A 433 -16.27 11.93 -8.27
N ALA A 434 -16.36 13.10 -8.90
CA ALA A 434 -15.63 13.40 -10.13
C ALA A 434 -14.09 13.36 -9.91
N GLU A 435 -13.58 13.92 -8.82
CA GLU A 435 -12.16 13.84 -8.48
C GLU A 435 -11.73 12.41 -8.09
N MET A 436 -12.56 11.71 -7.35
CA MET A 436 -12.38 10.29 -7.02
C MET A 436 -12.32 9.42 -8.28
N GLN A 437 -13.20 9.67 -9.25
CA GLN A 437 -13.21 8.95 -10.51
C GLN A 437 -11.93 9.20 -11.32
N LYS A 438 -11.46 10.45 -11.38
CA LYS A 438 -10.18 10.77 -12.03
C LYS A 438 -8.99 10.05 -11.37
N GLN A 439 -9.00 9.90 -10.05
CA GLN A 439 -8.00 9.12 -9.32
C GLN A 439 -8.09 7.63 -9.66
N LYS A 440 -9.32 7.07 -9.62
CA LYS A 440 -9.59 5.66 -9.96
C LYS A 440 -9.20 5.35 -11.41
N GLU A 441 -9.50 6.23 -12.36
CA GLU A 441 -9.12 6.07 -13.77
C GLU A 441 -7.60 6.10 -13.96
N ARG A 442 -6.90 7.01 -13.26
CA ARG A 442 -5.44 7.02 -13.25
C ARG A 442 -4.86 5.71 -12.69
N ALA A 443 -5.43 5.18 -11.62
CA ALA A 443 -5.03 3.90 -11.02
C ALA A 443 -5.42 2.70 -11.93
N ARG A 444 -6.60 2.70 -12.52
CA ARG A 444 -7.11 1.65 -13.39
C ARG A 444 -6.36 1.58 -14.73
N ASN A 445 -6.08 2.73 -15.35
CA ASN A 445 -5.28 2.81 -16.58
C ASN A 445 -3.82 2.39 -16.36
N ALA A 446 -3.33 2.42 -15.12
CA ALA A 446 -2.01 1.91 -14.75
C ALA A 446 -1.97 0.38 -14.58
N ALA A 447 -3.11 -0.27 -14.34
CA ALA A 447 -3.23 -1.68 -13.95
C ALA A 447 -3.99 -2.58 -14.94
N ALA A 448 -4.65 -2.03 -15.97
CA ALA A 448 -5.44 -2.82 -16.90
C ALA A 448 -4.54 -3.69 -17.79
N VAL A 449 -4.66 -5.01 -17.63
CA VAL A 449 -4.08 -6.04 -18.49
C VAL A 449 -5.23 -6.87 -19.03
N GLU A 450 -5.44 -6.84 -20.36
CA GLU A 450 -6.38 -7.73 -21.05
C GLU A 450 -5.63 -8.98 -21.49
N THR A 451 -5.97 -10.13 -20.95
CA THR A 451 -5.38 -11.42 -21.30
C THR A 451 -6.31 -12.19 -22.24
N GLY A 452 -5.77 -12.66 -23.35
CA GLY A 452 -6.44 -13.62 -24.24
C GLY A 452 -6.39 -15.06 -23.71
N ASP A 453 -7.09 -15.96 -24.41
CA ASP A 453 -7.08 -17.38 -24.08
C ASP A 453 -5.75 -18.05 -24.49
N TRP A 454 -5.41 -19.15 -23.80
CA TRP A 454 -4.26 -19.97 -24.15
C TRP A 454 -4.48 -20.75 -25.45
N ILE A 455 -3.51 -20.67 -26.34
CA ILE A 455 -3.43 -21.48 -27.56
C ILE A 455 -2.37 -22.55 -27.31
N THR A 456 -2.79 -23.83 -27.27
CA THR A 456 -1.90 -24.96 -27.09
C THR A 456 -1.22 -25.30 -28.41
N VAL A 457 0.11 -25.37 -28.40
CA VAL A 457 0.96 -25.80 -29.52
C VAL A 457 1.32 -27.27 -29.37
N LYS A 458 1.67 -27.68 -28.15
CA LYS A 458 2.07 -29.03 -27.80
C LYS A 458 1.62 -29.34 -26.38
N GLU A 459 1.10 -30.52 -26.16
CA GLU A 459 0.79 -31.01 -24.81
C GLU A 459 2.09 -31.33 -24.06
N GLY A 460 2.12 -31.02 -22.77
CA GLY A 460 3.25 -31.28 -21.88
C GLY A 460 3.21 -30.44 -20.63
N GLU A 461 4.09 -30.78 -19.70
CA GLU A 461 4.32 -30.07 -18.46
C GLU A 461 5.59 -29.22 -18.57
N THR A 462 5.65 -28.15 -17.81
CA THR A 462 6.84 -27.28 -17.74
C THR A 462 7.76 -27.77 -16.65
N ASN A 463 9.07 -27.92 -16.97
CA ASN A 463 10.10 -28.27 -16.04
C ASN A 463 11.09 -27.09 -15.87
N PHE A 464 11.36 -26.70 -14.62
CA PHE A 464 12.34 -25.65 -14.32
C PHE A 464 13.74 -26.27 -14.13
N VAL A 465 14.68 -25.94 -15.03
CA VAL A 465 16.06 -26.43 -15.02
C VAL A 465 17.09 -25.36 -14.62
N GLY A 466 16.63 -24.16 -14.28
CA GLY A 466 17.45 -22.95 -14.12
C GLY A 466 18.31 -22.88 -12.85
N TYR A 467 18.26 -23.87 -11.96
CA TYR A 467 19.27 -23.99 -10.89
C TYR A 467 20.61 -24.54 -11.38
N ASP A 468 20.56 -25.34 -12.45
CA ASP A 468 21.76 -26.06 -12.96
C ASP A 468 22.22 -25.52 -14.32
N PHE A 469 21.28 -24.96 -15.11
CA PHE A 469 21.54 -24.52 -16.48
C PHE A 469 21.10 -23.07 -16.69
N THR A 470 21.84 -22.33 -17.49
CA THR A 470 21.49 -21.00 -18.00
C THR A 470 21.09 -21.04 -19.48
N GLU A 471 21.36 -22.18 -20.14
CA GLU A 471 20.96 -22.48 -21.52
C GLU A 471 20.37 -23.89 -21.56
N TYR A 472 19.24 -24.07 -22.24
CA TYR A 472 18.62 -25.39 -22.34
C TYR A 472 17.74 -25.50 -23.59
N GLU A 473 17.70 -26.68 -24.21
CA GLU A 473 16.80 -26.99 -25.33
C GLU A 473 15.35 -27.00 -24.82
N THR A 474 14.47 -26.40 -25.59
CA THR A 474 13.07 -26.27 -25.21
C THR A 474 12.13 -26.22 -26.43
N SER A 475 10.85 -26.33 -26.17
CA SER A 475 9.79 -26.11 -27.15
C SER A 475 8.67 -25.31 -26.52
N ILE A 476 7.89 -24.57 -27.32
CA ILE A 476 6.72 -23.85 -26.84
C ILE A 476 5.57 -24.84 -26.67
N LEU A 477 5.02 -24.93 -25.46
CA LEU A 477 3.84 -25.72 -25.13
C LEU A 477 2.56 -24.95 -25.47
N ARG A 478 2.49 -23.69 -25.04
CA ARG A 478 1.32 -22.83 -25.26
C ARG A 478 1.71 -21.36 -25.25
N TYR A 479 0.87 -20.54 -25.80
CA TYR A 479 1.01 -19.09 -25.79
C TYR A 479 -0.34 -18.38 -25.73
N ARG A 480 -0.34 -17.11 -25.31
CA ARG A 480 -1.49 -16.22 -25.40
C ARG A 480 -1.05 -14.78 -25.66
N GLN A 481 -1.97 -13.99 -26.20
CA GLN A 481 -1.79 -12.56 -26.42
C GLN A 481 -2.26 -11.78 -25.18
N VAL A 482 -1.53 -10.74 -24.83
CA VAL A 482 -1.83 -9.84 -23.71
C VAL A 482 -1.74 -8.41 -24.19
N LYS A 483 -2.75 -7.59 -23.87
CA LYS A 483 -2.71 -6.14 -24.13
C LYS A 483 -2.47 -5.40 -22.82
N GLN A 484 -1.40 -4.64 -22.78
CA GLN A 484 -1.02 -3.82 -21.64
C GLN A 484 -0.66 -2.41 -22.10
N LYS A 485 -1.35 -1.37 -21.59
CA LYS A 485 -1.07 0.04 -21.90
C LYS A 485 -0.87 0.33 -23.41
N ASN A 486 -1.75 -0.12 -24.26
CA ASN A 486 -1.67 0.00 -25.72
C ASN A 486 -0.50 -0.77 -26.39
N GLN A 487 0.18 -1.65 -25.67
CA GLN A 487 1.16 -2.57 -26.24
C GLN A 487 0.59 -3.98 -26.27
N THR A 488 0.81 -4.65 -27.39
CA THR A 488 0.55 -6.08 -27.51
C THR A 488 1.81 -6.84 -27.13
N LEU A 489 1.68 -7.72 -26.14
CA LEU A 489 2.71 -8.64 -25.68
C LEU A 489 2.20 -10.07 -25.84
N TYR A 490 3.10 -11.00 -25.80
CA TYR A 490 2.79 -12.43 -25.82
C TYR A 490 3.37 -13.08 -24.57
N GLN A 491 2.62 -14.01 -24.03
CA GLN A 491 3.03 -14.89 -22.95
C GLN A 491 3.24 -16.29 -23.51
N ILE A 492 4.38 -16.88 -23.22
CA ILE A 492 4.81 -18.18 -23.73
C ILE A 492 5.11 -19.10 -22.56
N VAL A 493 4.69 -20.36 -22.68
CA VAL A 493 5.03 -21.43 -21.75
C VAL A 493 5.97 -22.41 -22.47
N LEU A 494 7.12 -22.70 -21.87
CA LEU A 494 8.14 -23.58 -22.40
C LEU A 494 8.07 -24.96 -21.73
N SER A 495 8.48 -26.03 -22.46
CA SER A 495 8.57 -27.39 -21.91
C SER A 495 9.64 -27.49 -20.82
N ASP A 496 10.83 -26.99 -21.09
CA ASP A 496 11.93 -26.90 -20.15
C ASP A 496 12.43 -25.47 -20.13
N THR A 497 12.57 -24.89 -18.96
CA THR A 497 12.96 -23.48 -18.87
C THR A 497 14.12 -23.27 -17.90
N PRO A 498 15.22 -22.63 -18.36
CA PRO A 498 16.26 -22.15 -17.47
C PRO A 498 15.92 -20.79 -16.84
N PHE A 499 14.82 -20.11 -17.30
CA PHE A 499 14.43 -18.81 -16.81
C PHE A 499 13.77 -18.91 -15.44
N TYR A 500 14.32 -18.23 -14.46
CA TYR A 500 13.69 -18.07 -13.15
C TYR A 500 12.45 -17.15 -13.27
N ALA A 501 11.31 -17.64 -12.86
CA ALA A 501 10.09 -16.84 -12.79
C ALA A 501 10.04 -16.03 -11.49
N GLU A 502 9.58 -14.78 -11.57
CA GLU A 502 9.47 -13.87 -10.41
C GLU A 502 8.79 -14.57 -9.24
N SER A 503 9.53 -14.73 -8.16
CA SER A 503 9.06 -15.38 -6.93
C SER A 503 9.97 -15.04 -5.76
N GLY A 504 9.47 -15.14 -4.51
CA GLY A 504 10.29 -14.94 -3.30
C GLY A 504 10.99 -13.58 -3.22
N GLY A 505 10.47 -12.56 -3.91
CA GLY A 505 11.08 -11.23 -3.99
C GLY A 505 12.17 -11.07 -5.05
N GLN A 506 12.61 -12.13 -5.72
CA GLN A 506 13.52 -12.03 -6.85
C GLN A 506 12.74 -11.81 -8.14
N VAL A 507 13.16 -10.83 -8.95
CA VAL A 507 12.57 -10.56 -10.28
C VAL A 507 12.82 -11.73 -11.24
N GLY A 508 11.96 -11.85 -12.23
CA GLY A 508 12.10 -12.84 -13.30
C GLY A 508 13.31 -12.58 -14.18
N ASP A 509 13.84 -13.64 -14.74
CA ASP A 509 14.95 -13.56 -15.69
C ASP A 509 14.52 -12.97 -17.02
N THR A 510 15.47 -12.37 -17.69
CA THR A 510 15.43 -11.94 -19.08
C THR A 510 16.43 -12.74 -19.91
N GLY A 511 16.30 -12.68 -21.21
CA GLY A 511 17.21 -13.34 -22.14
C GLY A 511 16.62 -13.52 -23.51
N VAL A 512 16.94 -14.64 -24.18
CA VAL A 512 16.44 -14.93 -25.53
C VAL A 512 16.06 -16.39 -25.70
N ILE A 513 15.13 -16.67 -26.60
CA ILE A 513 14.96 -18.00 -27.17
C ILE A 513 15.43 -17.96 -28.63
N VAL A 514 16.26 -18.92 -29.01
CA VAL A 514 16.95 -18.97 -30.31
C VAL A 514 16.54 -20.22 -31.07
N SER A 515 16.08 -20.07 -32.29
CA SER A 515 15.85 -21.16 -33.24
C SER A 515 16.81 -21.03 -34.40
N GLU A 516 16.78 -21.98 -35.34
CA GLU A 516 17.53 -21.88 -36.62
C GLU A 516 17.10 -20.64 -37.45
N PHE A 517 15.91 -20.11 -37.20
CA PHE A 517 15.30 -19.08 -38.05
C PHE A 517 15.41 -17.70 -37.43
N GLU A 518 15.33 -17.59 -36.10
CA GLU A 518 15.21 -16.29 -35.44
C GLU A 518 15.60 -16.33 -33.96
N THR A 519 15.79 -15.14 -33.42
CA THR A 519 16.00 -14.90 -31.98
C THR A 519 14.82 -14.06 -31.47
N ILE A 520 14.20 -14.50 -30.38
CA ILE A 520 13.10 -13.85 -29.70
C ILE A 520 13.57 -13.40 -28.31
N GLU A 521 13.39 -12.11 -28.03
CA GLU A 521 13.71 -11.52 -26.73
C GLU A 521 12.66 -11.91 -25.68
N ILE A 522 13.09 -12.45 -24.55
CA ILE A 522 12.31 -12.63 -23.34
C ILE A 522 12.60 -11.42 -22.43
N ILE A 523 11.60 -10.55 -22.30
CA ILE A 523 11.75 -9.28 -21.56
C ILE A 523 11.46 -9.42 -20.07
N ASP A 524 10.78 -10.47 -19.66
CA ASP A 524 10.48 -10.79 -18.26
C ASP A 524 9.99 -12.23 -18.14
N THR A 525 10.09 -12.83 -16.96
CA THR A 525 9.53 -14.14 -16.65
C THR A 525 8.73 -14.07 -15.36
N LYS A 526 7.42 -14.25 -15.47
CA LYS A 526 6.48 -14.20 -14.34
C LYS A 526 6.04 -15.59 -13.94
N LYS A 527 5.51 -15.69 -12.73
CA LYS A 527 4.89 -16.89 -12.22
C LYS A 527 3.38 -16.69 -12.15
N GLU A 528 2.61 -17.56 -12.77
CA GLU A 528 1.16 -17.61 -12.64
C GLU A 528 0.80 -19.01 -12.16
N ASN A 529 0.31 -19.13 -10.94
CA ASN A 529 -0.09 -20.41 -10.34
C ASN A 529 1.00 -21.51 -10.49
N ASN A 530 2.21 -21.23 -10.09
CA ASN A 530 3.40 -22.08 -10.24
C ASN A 530 3.88 -22.34 -11.68
N LEU A 531 3.21 -21.80 -12.69
CA LEU A 531 3.62 -21.92 -14.08
C LEU A 531 4.57 -20.77 -14.47
N PRO A 532 5.80 -21.02 -14.94
CA PRO A 532 6.67 -20.01 -15.50
C PRO A 532 6.12 -19.49 -16.83
N ILE A 533 5.94 -18.18 -16.93
CA ILE A 533 5.40 -17.49 -18.09
C ILE A 533 6.46 -16.50 -18.61
N HIS A 534 6.89 -16.70 -19.83
CA HIS A 534 7.88 -15.86 -20.50
C HIS A 534 7.18 -14.80 -21.32
N ILE A 535 7.54 -13.54 -21.09
CA ILE A 535 6.92 -12.38 -21.75
C ILE A 535 7.80 -11.91 -22.91
N THR A 536 7.20 -11.75 -24.07
CA THR A 536 7.87 -11.30 -25.30
C THR A 536 7.02 -10.31 -26.10
N LYS A 537 7.68 -9.51 -26.94
CA LYS A 537 7.01 -8.54 -27.82
C LYS A 537 6.48 -9.15 -29.10
N LYS A 538 7.00 -10.30 -29.53
CA LYS A 538 6.58 -11.01 -30.74
C LYS A 538 6.64 -12.52 -30.54
N LEU A 539 5.79 -13.26 -31.24
CA LEU A 539 5.89 -14.72 -31.33
C LEU A 539 6.90 -15.13 -32.40
N PRO A 540 7.54 -16.31 -32.26
CA PRO A 540 8.30 -16.93 -33.37
C PRO A 540 7.42 -17.18 -34.58
N GLU A 541 7.99 -17.00 -35.76
CA GLU A 541 7.30 -17.39 -37.03
C GLU A 541 7.15 -18.90 -37.12
N HIS A 542 8.13 -19.65 -36.58
CA HIS A 542 8.12 -21.13 -36.56
C HIS A 542 7.94 -21.63 -35.12
N ILE A 543 6.71 -21.48 -34.58
CA ILE A 543 6.39 -21.72 -33.18
C ILE A 543 6.60 -23.18 -32.72
N GLU A 544 6.50 -24.14 -33.65
CA GLU A 544 6.70 -25.58 -33.38
C GLU A 544 8.18 -26.03 -33.44
N ALA A 545 9.09 -25.15 -33.87
CA ALA A 545 10.49 -25.47 -34.00
C ALA A 545 11.15 -25.68 -32.62
N PRO A 546 12.13 -26.60 -32.51
CA PRO A 546 13.01 -26.67 -31.33
C PRO A 546 13.77 -25.36 -31.15
N MET A 547 13.93 -24.93 -29.92
CA MET A 547 14.58 -23.68 -29.58
C MET A 547 15.58 -23.88 -28.44
N MET A 548 16.57 -23.02 -28.39
CA MET A 548 17.49 -22.90 -27.25
C MET A 548 17.04 -21.71 -26.39
N ALA A 549 16.70 -21.96 -25.16
CA ALA A 549 16.39 -20.93 -24.15
C ALA A 549 17.70 -20.49 -23.48
N CYS A 550 18.07 -19.23 -23.62
CA CYS A 550 19.31 -18.65 -23.11
C CYS A 550 19.02 -17.48 -22.18
N VAL A 551 19.38 -17.63 -20.92
CA VAL A 551 19.21 -16.58 -19.89
C VAL A 551 20.31 -15.52 -20.03
N ASP A 552 19.99 -14.26 -19.75
CA ASP A 552 20.97 -13.19 -19.57
C ASP A 552 21.82 -13.49 -18.33
N THR A 553 23.00 -14.03 -18.56
CA THR A 553 23.88 -14.56 -17.50
C THR A 553 24.44 -13.46 -16.61
N GLU A 554 24.63 -12.24 -17.12
CA GLU A 554 25.14 -11.11 -16.34
C GLU A 554 24.07 -10.67 -15.33
N LYS A 555 22.84 -10.46 -15.78
CA LYS A 555 21.72 -10.10 -14.90
C LYS A 555 21.39 -11.21 -13.90
N ARG A 556 21.41 -12.48 -14.32
CA ARG A 556 21.22 -13.63 -13.44
C ARG A 556 22.29 -13.67 -12.35
N ALA A 557 23.57 -13.47 -12.70
CA ALA A 557 24.67 -13.48 -11.73
C ALA A 557 24.53 -12.34 -10.72
N ALA A 558 24.17 -11.13 -11.18
CA ALA A 558 23.93 -9.99 -10.32
C ALA A 558 22.72 -10.22 -9.39
N SER A 559 21.61 -10.74 -9.91
CA SER A 559 20.45 -11.11 -9.09
C SER A 559 20.78 -12.17 -8.05
N ALA A 560 21.55 -13.21 -8.43
CA ALA A 560 21.99 -14.26 -7.52
C ALA A 560 22.92 -13.73 -6.41
N ALA A 561 23.78 -12.76 -6.74
CA ALA A 561 24.65 -12.08 -5.77
C ALA A 561 23.82 -11.26 -4.78
N ASN A 562 22.89 -10.46 -5.27
CA ASN A 562 21.98 -9.67 -4.44
C ASN A 562 21.08 -10.56 -3.58
N HIS A 563 20.59 -11.69 -4.11
CA HIS A 563 19.75 -12.62 -3.34
C HIS A 563 20.55 -13.31 -2.22
N SER A 564 21.73 -13.79 -2.54
CA SER A 564 22.61 -14.41 -1.53
C SER A 564 23.02 -13.39 -0.45
N CYS A 565 23.26 -12.13 -0.85
CA CYS A 565 23.51 -11.04 0.08
C CYS A 565 22.32 -10.76 1.00
N THR A 566 21.08 -10.91 0.50
CA THR A 566 19.86 -10.74 1.31
C THR A 566 19.83 -11.72 2.48
N HIS A 567 20.19 -12.98 2.27
CA HIS A 567 20.30 -13.99 3.33
C HIS A 567 21.35 -13.62 4.39
N LEU A 568 22.56 -13.20 3.93
CA LEU A 568 23.59 -12.76 4.85
C LEU A 568 23.21 -11.49 5.62
N LEU A 569 22.42 -10.62 4.99
CA LEU A 569 21.91 -9.40 5.59
C LEU A 569 20.87 -9.71 6.68
N ASP A 570 19.95 -10.65 6.43
CA ASP A 570 18.98 -11.08 7.45
C ASP A 570 19.68 -11.63 8.68
N GLU A 571 20.65 -12.53 8.49
CA GLU A 571 21.44 -13.08 9.59
C GLU A 571 22.18 -12.00 10.37
N ALA A 572 22.85 -11.06 9.69
CA ALA A 572 23.58 -9.96 10.33
C ALA A 572 22.65 -9.02 11.09
N LEU A 573 21.48 -8.69 10.53
CA LEU A 573 20.47 -7.86 11.22
C LEU A 573 19.94 -8.55 12.48
N ARG A 574 19.67 -9.85 12.42
CA ARG A 574 19.27 -10.65 13.60
C ARG A 574 20.35 -10.68 14.67
N GLN A 575 21.60 -10.75 14.26
CA GLN A 575 22.74 -10.72 15.19
C GLN A 575 22.91 -9.36 15.89
N VAL A 576 22.75 -8.26 15.15
CA VAL A 576 22.99 -6.88 15.67
C VAL A 576 21.77 -6.33 16.40
N LEU A 577 20.56 -6.54 15.84
CA LEU A 577 19.32 -5.95 16.32
C LEU A 577 18.51 -6.89 17.21
N GLY A 578 18.73 -8.20 17.10
CA GLY A 578 18.04 -9.23 17.89
C GLY A 578 17.12 -10.13 17.05
N THR A 579 16.72 -11.25 17.66
CA THR A 579 15.97 -12.33 17.00
C THR A 579 14.53 -11.97 16.61
N HIS A 580 14.05 -10.79 17.00
CA HIS A 580 12.73 -10.26 16.57
C HIS A 580 12.76 -9.73 15.14
N VAL A 581 13.93 -9.61 14.51
CA VAL A 581 14.05 -9.28 13.09
C VAL A 581 13.52 -10.45 12.29
N GLU A 582 12.52 -10.18 11.46
CA GLU A 582 11.93 -11.12 10.51
C GLU A 582 11.69 -10.41 9.19
N GLN A 583 11.93 -11.07 8.09
CA GLN A 583 11.63 -10.54 6.76
C GLN A 583 10.13 -10.28 6.61
N LYS A 584 9.78 -9.07 6.19
CA LYS A 584 8.39 -8.65 5.88
C LYS A 584 8.18 -8.37 4.41
N GLY A 585 9.25 -8.25 3.65
CA GLY A 585 9.26 -8.11 2.21
C GLY A 585 10.68 -8.12 1.68
N SER A 586 10.81 -8.47 0.42
CA SER A 586 12.09 -8.45 -0.29
C SER A 586 11.86 -8.04 -1.74
N LEU A 587 12.85 -7.39 -2.32
CA LEU A 587 12.95 -7.20 -3.76
C LEU A 587 14.41 -7.34 -4.15
N VAL A 588 14.67 -8.28 -5.03
CA VAL A 588 16.02 -8.59 -5.53
C VAL A 588 16.02 -8.40 -7.04
N THR A 589 16.81 -7.45 -7.50
CA THR A 589 17.01 -7.11 -8.91
C THR A 589 18.49 -7.26 -9.27
N PRO A 590 18.88 -7.23 -10.56
CA PRO A 590 20.29 -7.14 -10.93
C PRO A 590 21.01 -5.91 -10.36
N GLU A 591 20.29 -4.81 -10.18
CA GLU A 591 20.83 -3.52 -9.77
C GLU A 591 21.00 -3.39 -8.25
N SER A 592 20.07 -3.98 -7.48
CA SER A 592 20.02 -3.79 -6.02
C SER A 592 19.19 -4.85 -5.31
N LEU A 593 19.36 -4.90 -4.02
CA LEU A 593 18.47 -5.61 -3.11
C LEU A 593 17.74 -4.62 -2.19
N ARG A 594 16.50 -4.97 -1.83
CA ARG A 594 15.69 -4.29 -0.85
C ARG A 594 15.18 -5.31 0.16
N PHE A 595 15.37 -5.01 1.42
CA PHE A 595 14.99 -5.88 2.52
C PHE A 595 14.12 -5.13 3.52
N ASP A 596 12.86 -5.55 3.65
CA ASP A 596 11.90 -5.00 4.60
C ASP A 596 11.80 -5.96 5.78
N PHE A 597 11.99 -5.46 7.00
CA PHE A 597 12.07 -6.30 8.19
C PHE A 597 11.39 -5.68 9.40
N SER A 598 10.99 -6.51 10.36
CA SER A 598 10.39 -6.06 11.62
C SER A 598 11.45 -5.45 12.52
N HIS A 599 11.33 -4.13 12.76
CA HIS A 599 12.11 -3.42 13.77
C HIS A 599 11.44 -2.10 14.11
N PHE A 600 11.41 -1.74 15.39
CA PHE A 600 10.55 -0.68 15.92
C PHE A 600 11.24 0.67 16.05
N GLN A 601 12.53 0.73 15.88
CA GLN A 601 13.34 1.94 16.00
C GLN A 601 14.12 2.18 14.71
N LYS A 602 14.57 3.43 14.51
CA LYS A 602 15.54 3.72 13.47
C LYS A 602 16.82 2.94 13.74
N VAL A 603 17.35 2.24 12.76
CA VAL A 603 18.68 1.61 12.85
C VAL A 603 19.73 2.71 12.82
N THR A 604 20.64 2.71 13.80
CA THR A 604 21.66 3.75 13.89
C THR A 604 22.76 3.54 12.83
N ASP A 605 23.48 4.61 12.51
CA ASP A 605 24.58 4.55 11.54
C ASP A 605 25.70 3.59 12.01
N GLU A 606 25.87 3.43 13.33
CA GLU A 606 26.82 2.48 13.94
C GLU A 606 26.35 1.04 13.71
N GLN A 607 25.07 0.77 13.96
CA GLN A 607 24.48 -0.57 13.73
C GLN A 607 24.51 -0.92 12.24
N LEU A 608 24.18 0.02 11.34
CA LEU A 608 24.27 -0.21 9.90
C LEU A 608 25.69 -0.54 9.46
N ARG A 609 26.70 0.15 9.99
CA ARG A 609 28.11 -0.16 9.71
C ARG A 609 28.52 -1.54 10.24
N GLU A 610 28.03 -1.92 11.41
CA GLU A 610 28.30 -3.24 11.99
C GLU A 610 27.68 -4.35 11.15
N VAL A 611 26.40 -4.19 10.73
CA VAL A 611 25.72 -5.11 9.83
C VAL A 611 26.48 -5.25 8.51
N GLU A 612 26.82 -4.13 7.85
CA GLU A 612 27.60 -4.13 6.61
C GLU A 612 28.97 -4.80 6.76
N HIS A 613 29.64 -4.57 7.90
CA HIS A 613 30.93 -5.20 8.20
C HIS A 613 30.80 -6.72 8.34
N LEU A 614 29.78 -7.20 9.06
CA LEU A 614 29.51 -8.62 9.23
C LEU A 614 29.24 -9.31 7.91
N VAL A 615 28.37 -8.73 7.07
CA VAL A 615 28.05 -9.28 5.75
C VAL A 615 29.32 -9.33 4.88
N ASN A 616 30.10 -8.24 4.81
CA ASN A 616 31.35 -8.21 4.04
C ASN A 616 32.41 -9.19 4.60
N THR A 617 32.38 -9.48 5.89
CA THR A 617 33.27 -10.52 6.46
C THR A 617 32.91 -11.89 5.95
N LYS A 618 31.62 -12.26 5.96
CA LYS A 618 31.13 -13.54 5.40
C LYS A 618 31.38 -13.65 3.89
N ILE A 619 31.30 -12.54 3.15
CA ILE A 619 31.67 -12.49 1.73
C ILE A 619 33.17 -12.89 1.56
N ARG A 620 34.06 -12.30 2.36
CA ARG A 620 35.51 -12.59 2.31
C ARG A 620 35.88 -14.01 2.76
N GLU A 621 35.06 -14.61 3.65
CA GLU A 621 35.20 -16.01 4.07
C GLU A 621 34.96 -17.00 2.92
N ASN A 622 34.32 -16.55 1.85
CA ASN A 622 34.04 -17.35 0.65
C ASN A 622 33.31 -18.66 0.99
N ILE A 623 32.25 -18.57 1.81
CA ILE A 623 31.51 -19.72 2.30
C ILE A 623 30.80 -20.40 1.09
N PRO A 624 30.98 -21.70 0.87
CA PRO A 624 30.30 -22.40 -0.21
C PRO A 624 28.79 -22.51 0.06
N LEU A 625 28.02 -22.51 -1.02
CA LEU A 625 26.59 -22.82 -1.00
C LEU A 625 26.43 -24.30 -0.64
N THR A 626 25.58 -24.57 0.36
CA THR A 626 24.98 -25.86 0.61
C THR A 626 23.53 -25.81 0.26
N GLU A 627 23.09 -26.68 -0.63
CA GLU A 627 21.71 -26.72 -1.12
C GLU A 627 21.08 -28.08 -0.84
N TYR A 628 19.90 -28.07 -0.26
CA TYR A 628 19.07 -29.25 -0.03
C TYR A 628 17.82 -29.11 -0.88
N ARG A 629 17.71 -29.92 -1.93
CA ARG A 629 16.53 -29.99 -2.81
C ARG A 629 15.60 -31.08 -2.34
N ASN A 630 14.29 -30.84 -2.40
CA ASN A 630 13.25 -31.83 -2.03
C ASN A 630 13.42 -32.38 -0.59
N LEU A 631 13.77 -31.47 0.34
CA LEU A 631 13.91 -31.84 1.75
C LEU A 631 12.51 -31.85 2.42
N PRO A 632 12.10 -32.93 3.12
CA PRO A 632 10.88 -32.91 3.91
C PRO A 632 10.86 -31.71 4.89
N ILE A 633 9.75 -30.99 4.95
CA ILE A 633 9.64 -29.73 5.70
C ILE A 633 10.01 -29.88 7.17
N GLU A 634 9.67 -31.04 7.79
CA GLU A 634 10.02 -31.31 9.18
C GLU A 634 11.53 -31.42 9.38
N LYS A 635 12.23 -32.08 8.45
CA LYS A 635 13.71 -32.14 8.47
C LYS A 635 14.37 -30.78 8.26
N ALA A 636 13.76 -29.95 7.41
CA ALA A 636 14.25 -28.59 7.20
C ALA A 636 14.11 -27.73 8.46
N LYS A 637 13.03 -27.90 9.22
CA LYS A 637 12.83 -27.26 10.53
C LYS A 637 13.82 -27.77 11.58
N GLU A 638 14.13 -29.07 11.59
CA GLU A 638 15.12 -29.67 12.48
C GLU A 638 16.54 -29.12 12.22
N LEU A 639 16.86 -28.76 10.97
CA LEU A 639 18.09 -28.08 10.61
C LEU A 639 18.14 -26.62 11.10
N GLY A 640 17.05 -26.10 11.65
CA GLY A 640 16.94 -24.71 12.06
C GLY A 640 16.72 -23.74 10.89
N ALA A 641 16.27 -24.22 9.74
CA ALA A 641 16.02 -23.39 8.58
C ALA A 641 14.86 -22.41 8.85
N ILE A 642 15.08 -21.14 8.54
CA ILE A 642 14.11 -20.07 8.69
C ILE A 642 13.15 -20.13 7.49
N ALA A 643 11.86 -20.27 7.78
CA ALA A 643 10.79 -20.17 6.80
C ALA A 643 10.32 -18.72 6.69
N LEU A 644 10.08 -18.24 5.50
CA LEU A 644 9.41 -16.96 5.30
C LEU A 644 7.99 -17.04 5.83
N PHE A 645 7.65 -16.08 6.65
CA PHE A 645 6.34 -16.06 7.29
C PHE A 645 5.23 -15.74 6.27
N GLY A 646 4.12 -16.48 6.34
CA GLY A 646 2.96 -16.31 5.46
C GLY A 646 3.09 -16.98 4.08
N GLU A 647 4.13 -17.79 3.84
CA GLU A 647 4.22 -18.64 2.66
C GLU A 647 3.75 -20.07 2.95
N LYS A 648 2.98 -20.65 2.03
CA LYS A 648 2.66 -22.08 2.07
C LYS A 648 3.77 -22.85 1.39
N TYR A 649 4.43 -23.67 2.16
CA TYR A 649 5.39 -24.62 1.65
C TYR A 649 4.71 -25.97 1.42
N GLY A 650 5.10 -26.69 0.37
CA GLY A 650 4.70 -28.08 0.18
C GLY A 650 5.31 -29.00 1.24
N ASP A 651 5.05 -30.29 1.12
CA ASP A 651 5.65 -31.30 2.01
C ASP A 651 7.17 -31.37 1.87
N GLU A 652 7.69 -30.98 0.70
CA GLU A 652 9.10 -30.90 0.38
C GLU A 652 9.48 -29.46 0.05
N VAL A 653 10.65 -29.02 0.52
CA VAL A 653 11.14 -27.66 0.39
C VAL A 653 12.57 -27.65 -0.09
N ARG A 654 12.98 -26.54 -0.71
CA ARG A 654 14.38 -26.24 -0.99
C ARG A 654 14.94 -25.39 0.15
N VAL A 655 16.09 -25.81 0.70
CA VAL A 655 16.83 -25.07 1.73
C VAL A 655 18.17 -24.64 1.17
N VAL A 656 18.49 -23.37 1.40
CA VAL A 656 19.76 -22.73 1.02
C VAL A 656 20.52 -22.39 2.30
N GLN A 657 21.81 -22.76 2.35
CA GLN A 657 22.65 -22.53 3.50
C GLN A 657 23.99 -21.89 3.10
N PHE A 658 24.34 -20.80 3.78
CA PHE A 658 25.65 -20.18 3.81
C PHE A 658 26.15 -20.07 5.24
N GLY A 659 26.91 -21.06 5.70
CA GLY A 659 27.36 -21.12 7.10
C GLY A 659 26.18 -21.23 8.07
N ASN A 660 25.94 -20.21 8.88
CA ASN A 660 24.84 -20.16 9.86
C ASN A 660 23.52 -19.61 9.28
N SER A 661 23.56 -18.98 8.12
CA SER A 661 22.35 -18.57 7.40
C SER A 661 21.74 -19.80 6.73
N ILE A 662 20.57 -20.23 7.21
CA ILE A 662 19.85 -21.41 6.70
C ILE A 662 18.39 -20.99 6.48
N GLU A 663 17.94 -21.01 5.23
CA GLU A 663 16.61 -20.47 4.89
C GLU A 663 15.89 -21.32 3.85
N PHE A 664 14.57 -21.35 3.93
CA PHE A 664 13.72 -21.88 2.86
C PHE A 664 13.75 -20.88 1.71
N CYS A 665 14.29 -21.27 0.57
CA CYS A 665 14.46 -20.35 -0.54
C CYS A 665 14.38 -21.05 -1.91
N GLY A 666 13.48 -20.54 -2.76
CA GLY A 666 13.35 -20.94 -4.17
C GLY A 666 14.18 -20.11 -5.15
N GLY A 667 14.90 -19.09 -4.68
CA GLY A 667 15.63 -18.16 -5.54
C GLY A 667 16.96 -18.71 -6.08
N THR A 668 17.59 -17.94 -6.96
CA THR A 668 18.92 -18.28 -7.50
C THR A 668 20.01 -17.69 -6.61
N HIS A 669 21.10 -18.43 -6.41
CA HIS A 669 22.18 -18.06 -5.51
C HIS A 669 23.55 -18.24 -6.14
N VAL A 670 24.52 -17.51 -5.59
CA VAL A 670 25.94 -17.71 -5.94
C VAL A 670 26.47 -19.05 -5.39
N SER A 671 27.42 -19.66 -6.03
CA SER A 671 28.00 -20.93 -5.57
C SER A 671 28.88 -20.78 -4.33
N ALA A 672 29.31 -19.55 -4.00
CA ALA A 672 30.00 -19.22 -2.76
C ALA A 672 29.87 -17.72 -2.49
N THR A 673 29.90 -17.31 -1.22
CA THR A 673 29.71 -15.92 -0.82
C THR A 673 30.72 -14.95 -1.41
N GLY A 674 31.92 -15.38 -1.71
CA GLY A 674 32.95 -14.55 -2.37
C GLY A 674 32.55 -14.02 -3.74
N LYS A 675 31.63 -14.69 -4.46
CA LYS A 675 31.10 -14.23 -5.75
C LYS A 675 30.12 -13.05 -5.63
N ILE A 676 29.70 -12.69 -4.42
CA ILE A 676 28.91 -11.47 -4.16
C ILE A 676 29.79 -10.23 -4.39
N GLY A 677 31.11 -10.34 -4.19
CA GLY A 677 32.10 -9.27 -4.28
C GLY A 677 32.11 -8.41 -3.00
N MET A 678 31.37 -7.35 -2.96
CA MET A 678 31.22 -6.46 -1.80
C MET A 678 29.78 -6.00 -1.68
N VAL A 679 29.29 -5.76 -0.46
CA VAL A 679 27.99 -5.11 -0.22
C VAL A 679 28.19 -3.69 0.28
N ARG A 680 27.27 -2.79 -0.12
CA ARG A 680 27.12 -1.45 0.42
C ARG A 680 25.67 -1.16 0.72
N ILE A 681 25.37 -0.76 1.96
CA ILE A 681 24.02 -0.27 2.34
C ILE A 681 23.90 1.17 1.84
N ILE A 682 22.86 1.44 1.06
CA ILE A 682 22.61 2.74 0.44
C ILE A 682 21.65 3.57 1.28
N SER A 683 20.58 2.94 1.78
CA SER A 683 19.57 3.65 2.57
C SER A 683 18.96 2.78 3.66
N GLU A 684 18.47 3.43 4.70
CA GLU A 684 17.63 2.86 5.74
C GLU A 684 16.45 3.79 5.99
N SER A 685 15.21 3.25 5.95
CA SER A 685 14.01 4.05 6.09
C SER A 685 12.86 3.27 6.76
N SER A 686 11.83 4.00 7.23
CA SER A 686 10.58 3.40 7.69
C SER A 686 9.63 3.21 6.50
N VAL A 687 9.02 2.04 6.41
CA VAL A 687 8.03 1.72 5.37
C VAL A 687 6.61 1.71 5.94
N ALA A 688 6.48 1.13 7.11
CA ALA A 688 5.23 1.03 7.86
C ALA A 688 5.55 1.02 9.34
N ALA A 689 4.52 1.06 10.17
CA ALA A 689 4.67 0.92 11.61
C ALA A 689 5.39 -0.40 11.96
N GLY A 690 6.50 -0.31 12.68
CA GLY A 690 7.29 -1.49 13.06
C GLY A 690 8.03 -2.19 11.93
N VAL A 691 8.09 -1.60 10.72
CA VAL A 691 8.80 -2.16 9.57
C VAL A 691 9.83 -1.17 9.04
N ARG A 692 11.07 -1.62 9.01
CA ARG A 692 12.20 -0.88 8.45
C ARG A 692 12.60 -1.47 7.11
N ARG A 693 13.17 -0.66 6.26
CA ARG A 693 13.68 -1.00 4.93
C ARG A 693 15.16 -0.71 4.85
N ILE A 694 15.93 -1.66 4.38
CA ILE A 694 17.30 -1.45 3.91
C ILE A 694 17.34 -1.65 2.39
N GLU A 695 18.03 -0.74 1.71
CA GLU A 695 18.40 -0.88 0.31
C GLU A 695 19.91 -1.00 0.24
N ALA A 696 20.39 -1.98 -0.51
CA ALA A 696 21.81 -2.23 -0.67
C ALA A 696 22.14 -2.67 -2.10
N ILE A 697 23.40 -2.56 -2.46
CA ILE A 697 23.97 -2.96 -3.74
C ILE A 697 25.16 -3.89 -3.53
N THR A 698 25.45 -4.73 -4.52
CA THR A 698 26.59 -5.66 -4.46
C THR A 698 27.46 -5.58 -5.72
N GLY A 699 28.66 -6.17 -5.63
CA GLY A 699 29.57 -6.40 -6.76
C GLY A 699 29.84 -5.18 -7.60
N ALA A 700 29.63 -5.27 -8.90
CA ALA A 700 29.93 -4.20 -9.86
C ALA A 700 29.24 -2.87 -9.53
N LYS A 701 28.02 -2.90 -8.94
CA LYS A 701 27.33 -1.66 -8.54
C LYS A 701 28.04 -0.94 -7.38
N VAL A 702 28.73 -1.66 -6.52
CA VAL A 702 29.59 -1.06 -5.49
C VAL A 702 30.84 -0.42 -6.14
N GLU A 703 31.43 -1.07 -7.14
CA GLU A 703 32.57 -0.52 -7.90
C GLU A 703 32.17 0.79 -8.59
N GLU A 704 31.03 0.80 -9.33
CA GLU A 704 30.48 2.02 -9.95
C GLU A 704 30.28 3.17 -8.93
N LEU A 705 29.73 2.86 -7.74
CA LEU A 705 29.57 3.83 -6.68
C LEU A 705 30.91 4.36 -6.17
N MET A 706 31.90 3.48 -5.96
CA MET A 706 33.23 3.86 -5.48
C MET A 706 33.95 4.74 -6.51
N ASP A 707 33.87 4.41 -7.80
CA ASP A 707 34.43 5.20 -8.88
C ASP A 707 33.81 6.60 -8.94
N ALA A 708 32.47 6.69 -8.85
CA ALA A 708 31.77 7.98 -8.83
C ALA A 708 32.17 8.85 -7.61
N VAL A 709 32.34 8.22 -6.45
CA VAL A 709 32.81 8.92 -5.24
C VAL A 709 34.25 9.37 -5.42
N GLN A 710 35.13 8.54 -5.99
CA GLN A 710 36.52 8.84 -6.24
C GLN A 710 36.66 9.98 -7.27
N ASP A 711 35.87 9.95 -8.33
CA ASP A 711 35.84 11.03 -9.35
C ASP A 711 35.40 12.34 -8.72
N THR A 712 34.31 12.33 -7.93
CA THR A 712 33.85 13.51 -7.18
C THR A 712 34.97 14.05 -6.26
N LEU A 713 35.70 13.16 -5.58
CA LEU A 713 36.81 13.55 -4.72
C LEU A 713 37.98 14.15 -5.53
N ASN A 714 38.27 13.60 -6.69
CA ASN A 714 39.30 14.10 -7.60
C ASN A 714 38.93 15.47 -8.14
N ASP A 715 37.69 15.66 -8.57
CA ASP A 715 37.17 16.96 -9.03
C ASP A 715 37.25 18.00 -7.92
N LEU A 716 36.85 17.66 -6.70
CA LEU A 716 36.99 18.56 -5.55
C LEU A 716 38.47 18.90 -5.27
N LYS A 717 39.36 17.92 -5.32
CA LYS A 717 40.80 18.17 -5.17
C LYS A 717 41.33 19.10 -6.24
N ALA A 718 40.91 18.97 -7.51
CA ALA A 718 41.30 19.85 -8.60
C ALA A 718 40.87 21.28 -8.36
N LEU A 719 39.66 21.55 -7.84
CA LEU A 719 39.19 22.88 -7.45
C LEU A 719 40.05 23.52 -6.37
N PHE A 720 40.71 22.74 -5.52
CA PHE A 720 41.61 23.22 -4.46
C PHE A 720 43.10 22.98 -4.78
N ASN A 721 43.50 23.11 -6.07
CA ASN A 721 44.89 22.98 -6.54
C ASN A 721 45.56 21.66 -6.13
N ASN A 722 44.85 20.55 -6.15
CA ASN A 722 45.26 19.21 -5.73
C ASN A 722 45.86 19.15 -4.32
N ALA A 723 45.26 19.93 -3.41
CA ALA A 723 45.72 19.94 -2.00
C ALA A 723 45.77 18.52 -1.41
N PRO A 724 46.85 18.13 -0.72
CA PRO A 724 47.02 16.82 -0.11
C PRO A 724 45.92 16.53 0.95
N ASP A 725 45.53 17.53 1.70
CA ASP A 725 44.43 17.47 2.66
C ASP A 725 43.34 18.49 2.25
N LEU A 726 42.27 17.91 1.67
CA LEU A 726 41.14 18.70 1.17
C LEU A 726 40.37 19.40 2.31
N LYS A 727 40.27 18.74 3.50
CA LYS A 727 39.55 19.36 4.63
C LYS A 727 40.26 20.60 5.16
N VAL A 728 41.59 20.55 5.22
CA VAL A 728 42.41 21.70 5.62
C VAL A 728 42.29 22.79 4.57
N ALA A 729 42.36 22.47 3.28
CA ALA A 729 42.23 23.44 2.20
C ALA A 729 40.86 24.14 2.23
N ILE A 730 39.77 23.38 2.32
CA ILE A 730 38.41 23.94 2.40
C ILE A 730 38.27 24.87 3.63
N ARG A 731 38.73 24.43 4.80
CA ARG A 731 38.71 25.26 6.02
C ARG A 731 39.46 26.58 5.84
N LYS A 732 40.67 26.51 5.26
CA LYS A 732 41.46 27.69 4.95
C LYS A 732 40.68 28.70 4.05
N TYR A 733 40.04 28.20 3.00
CA TYR A 733 39.24 29.08 2.10
C TYR A 733 38.01 29.66 2.81
N ILE A 734 37.38 28.91 3.71
CA ILE A 734 36.26 29.43 4.52
C ILE A 734 36.74 30.55 5.44
N ASP A 735 37.89 30.35 6.12
CA ASP A 735 38.47 31.34 7.03
C ASP A 735 38.95 32.59 6.27
N GLU A 736 39.60 32.42 5.11
CA GLU A 736 40.00 33.52 4.23
C GLU A 736 38.78 34.32 3.76
N ASN A 737 37.69 33.63 3.33
CA ASN A 737 36.49 34.32 2.88
C ASN A 737 35.83 35.10 4.04
N ALA A 738 35.80 34.52 5.26
CA ALA A 738 35.33 35.24 6.45
C ALA A 738 36.19 36.47 6.76
N GLY A 739 37.53 36.35 6.64
CA GLY A 739 38.48 37.43 6.80
C GLY A 739 38.28 38.54 5.78
N LEU A 740 38.14 38.17 4.49
CA LEU A 740 37.89 39.13 3.41
C LEU A 740 36.56 39.87 3.60
N LYS A 741 35.49 39.20 3.99
CA LYS A 741 34.22 39.84 4.32
C LYS A 741 34.37 40.88 5.42
N LYS A 742 35.09 40.53 6.50
CA LYS A 742 35.36 41.49 7.60
C LYS A 742 36.17 42.71 7.13
N GLN A 743 37.21 42.49 6.30
CA GLN A 743 37.98 43.58 5.73
C GLN A 743 37.13 44.49 4.82
N VAL A 744 36.25 43.89 3.99
CA VAL A 744 35.31 44.69 3.17
C VAL A 744 34.36 45.48 4.06
N ASP A 745 33.83 44.93 5.12
CA ASP A 745 32.95 45.63 6.07
C ASP A 745 33.68 46.77 6.78
N GLU A 746 34.95 46.59 7.22
CA GLU A 746 35.78 47.60 7.82
C GLU A 746 36.06 48.71 6.82
N PHE A 747 36.48 48.38 5.59
CA PHE A 747 36.70 49.32 4.54
C PHE A 747 35.46 50.16 4.18
N MET A 748 34.27 49.49 4.12
CA MET A 748 33.02 50.18 3.88
C MET A 748 32.63 51.14 5.01
N LYS A 749 32.94 50.81 6.28
CA LYS A 749 32.75 51.73 7.41
C LYS A 749 33.67 52.94 7.37
N GLU A 750 34.95 52.74 7.06
CA GLU A 750 35.89 53.84 6.86
C GLU A 750 35.45 54.78 5.73
N LYS A 751 35.06 54.20 4.61
CA LYS A 751 34.54 54.95 3.47
C LYS A 751 33.23 55.69 3.79
N ALA A 752 32.35 55.07 4.60
CA ALA A 752 31.14 55.74 5.07
C ALA A 752 31.44 56.95 5.98
N ALA A 753 32.44 56.86 6.86
CA ALA A 753 32.90 57.97 7.69
C ALA A 753 33.49 59.11 6.88
N GLU A 754 34.32 58.80 5.86
CA GLU A 754 34.88 59.81 4.93
C GLU A 754 33.78 60.55 4.14
N VAL A 755 32.82 59.73 3.58
CA VAL A 755 31.67 60.29 2.85
C VAL A 755 30.82 61.16 3.77
N LYS A 756 30.54 60.72 5.00
CA LYS A 756 29.81 61.54 5.97
C LYS A 756 30.52 62.89 6.23
N ALA A 757 31.82 62.90 6.50
CA ALA A 757 32.57 64.07 6.73
C ALA A 757 32.51 65.08 5.52
N ARG A 758 32.59 64.50 4.31
CA ARG A 758 32.44 65.31 3.05
C ARG A 758 31.01 65.87 2.90
N LEU A 759 29.97 65.07 3.27
CA LEU A 759 28.57 65.50 3.24
C LEU A 759 28.35 66.70 4.18
N VAL A 760 28.91 66.64 5.39
CA VAL A 760 28.82 67.72 6.39
C VAL A 760 29.53 68.95 5.90
N ALA A 761 30.76 68.82 5.33
CA ALA A 761 31.53 69.94 4.81
C ALA A 761 30.86 70.67 3.62
N ASN A 762 30.14 69.93 2.78
CA ASN A 762 29.43 70.46 1.60
C ASN A 762 27.95 70.83 1.90
N ALA A 763 27.49 70.72 3.14
CA ALA A 763 26.13 71.12 3.48
C ALA A 763 25.94 72.64 3.29
N LYS A 764 24.82 73.02 2.72
CA LYS A 764 24.47 74.46 2.48
C LYS A 764 23.41 74.87 3.50
N GLU A 765 23.50 76.05 3.96
CA GLU A 765 22.46 76.67 4.78
C GLU A 765 21.44 77.39 3.87
N VAL A 766 20.19 77.03 3.92
CA VAL A 766 19.11 77.62 3.16
C VAL A 766 17.98 77.98 4.12
N ASN A 767 17.62 79.25 4.22
CA ASN A 767 16.58 79.75 5.11
C ASN A 767 16.76 79.31 6.59
N GLY A 768 17.98 79.15 7.09
CA GLY A 768 18.33 78.71 8.42
C GLY A 768 18.26 77.18 8.62
N VAL A 769 18.09 76.42 7.52
CA VAL A 769 18.10 75.00 7.50
C VAL A 769 19.38 74.46 6.88
N LYS A 770 20.06 73.53 7.55
CA LYS A 770 21.25 72.85 7.01
C LYS A 770 20.84 71.75 6.07
N VAL A 771 21.05 71.97 4.75
CA VAL A 771 20.64 70.99 3.71
C VAL A 771 21.87 70.19 3.30
N VAL A 772 21.78 68.88 3.47
CA VAL A 772 22.74 67.89 2.96
C VAL A 772 22.15 67.23 1.74
N LYS A 773 22.75 67.52 0.56
CA LYS A 773 22.29 66.93 -0.69
C LYS A 773 23.46 66.27 -1.40
N ALA A 774 23.25 64.98 -1.77
CA ALA A 774 24.24 64.20 -2.49
C ALA A 774 23.64 63.02 -3.31
N VAL A 775 24.44 62.60 -4.30
CA VAL A 775 24.27 61.27 -4.92
C VAL A 775 25.57 60.51 -4.74
N ILE A 776 25.53 59.33 -4.16
CA ILE A 776 26.71 58.55 -3.77
C ILE A 776 26.56 57.07 -4.15
N PRO A 777 27.65 56.38 -4.56
CA PRO A 777 27.63 54.97 -4.91
C PRO A 777 27.80 54.08 -3.63
N MET A 778 26.79 54.03 -2.81
CA MET A 778 26.78 53.23 -1.56
C MET A 778 25.47 52.48 -1.42
N SER A 779 25.50 51.37 -0.67
CA SER A 779 24.30 50.59 -0.37
C SER A 779 23.30 51.40 0.49
N ALA A 780 22.02 51.06 0.36
CA ALA A 780 20.94 51.72 1.10
C ALA A 780 21.15 51.69 2.63
N ASP A 781 21.67 50.57 3.16
CA ASP A 781 21.93 50.44 4.59
C ASP A 781 22.99 51.39 5.09
N ILE A 782 24.10 51.54 4.35
CA ILE A 782 25.17 52.51 4.68
C ILE A 782 24.65 53.95 4.62
N VAL A 783 23.86 54.29 3.57
CA VAL A 783 23.24 55.61 3.45
C VAL A 783 22.28 55.91 4.59
N LYS A 784 21.50 54.91 5.00
CA LYS A 784 20.63 54.98 6.18
C LYS A 784 21.43 55.29 7.45
N ASP A 785 22.51 54.55 7.69
CA ASP A 785 23.37 54.75 8.87
C ASP A 785 24.01 56.16 8.86
N ILE A 786 24.52 56.65 7.69
CA ILE A 786 25.01 58.00 7.54
C ILE A 786 23.93 59.03 7.88
N ALA A 787 22.71 58.85 7.37
CA ALA A 787 21.60 59.79 7.60
C ALA A 787 21.22 59.87 9.07
N PHE A 788 21.19 58.73 9.79
CA PHE A 788 20.94 58.70 11.24
C PHE A 788 22.08 59.29 12.07
N GLN A 789 23.35 59.07 11.67
CA GLN A 789 24.50 59.69 12.31
C GLN A 789 24.46 61.20 12.12
N LEU A 790 24.14 61.68 10.92
CA LEU A 790 24.01 63.13 10.63
C LEU A 790 22.92 63.76 11.49
N LYS A 791 21.77 63.09 11.67
CA LYS A 791 20.69 63.55 12.56
C LYS A 791 21.15 63.59 14.03
N GLY A 792 21.94 62.59 14.49
CA GLY A 792 22.51 62.57 15.83
C GLY A 792 23.50 63.71 16.11
N GLU A 793 24.33 64.06 15.13
CA GLU A 793 25.32 65.16 15.22
C GLU A 793 24.70 66.54 15.04
N ILE A 794 23.64 66.66 14.23
CA ILE A 794 22.91 67.90 13.94
C ILE A 794 21.44 67.69 14.27
N PRO A 795 21.02 67.78 15.55
CA PRO A 795 19.69 67.41 15.94
C PRO A 795 18.56 68.34 15.56
N ALA A 796 18.89 69.59 15.14
CA ALA A 796 17.93 70.62 14.78
C ALA A 796 18.29 71.27 13.44
N ASN A 797 17.28 71.77 12.72
CA ASN A 797 17.42 72.50 11.45
C ASN A 797 18.18 71.62 10.39
N LEU A 798 18.06 70.35 10.36
CA LEU A 798 18.72 69.44 9.45
C LEU A 798 17.75 68.84 8.45
N PHE A 799 18.10 68.99 7.14
CA PHE A 799 17.39 68.29 6.05
C PHE A 799 18.43 67.57 5.19
N VAL A 800 18.27 66.22 5.12
CA VAL A 800 19.20 65.37 4.35
C VAL A 800 18.43 64.70 3.24
N VAL A 801 18.96 64.79 2.01
CA VAL A 801 18.49 64.02 0.87
C VAL A 801 19.70 63.41 0.17
N ILE A 802 19.70 62.06 0.14
CA ILE A 802 20.80 61.31 -0.45
C ILE A 802 20.20 60.33 -1.46
N GLY A 803 20.64 60.47 -2.72
CA GLY A 803 20.47 59.45 -3.72
C GLY A 803 21.61 58.43 -3.62
N SER A 804 21.32 57.17 -3.75
CA SER A 804 22.35 56.15 -3.83
C SER A 804 22.07 55.14 -4.95
N VAL A 805 23.15 54.62 -5.53
CA VAL A 805 23.04 53.52 -6.53
C VAL A 805 23.93 52.38 -6.05
N ASP A 806 23.32 51.25 -5.85
CA ASP A 806 24.00 49.99 -5.56
C ASP A 806 23.56 48.93 -6.56
N ASN A 807 24.49 48.26 -7.23
CA ASN A 807 24.19 47.25 -8.27
C ASN A 807 23.14 47.72 -9.30
N ASN A 808 23.28 48.96 -9.79
CA ASN A 808 22.36 49.59 -10.72
C ASN A 808 20.92 49.83 -10.19
N LYS A 809 20.72 49.72 -8.90
CA LYS A 809 19.43 49.98 -8.24
C LYS A 809 19.48 51.35 -7.55
N PRO A 810 18.73 52.34 -8.05
CA PRO A 810 18.68 53.65 -7.43
C PRO A 810 17.81 53.60 -6.16
N MET A 811 18.30 54.24 -5.12
CA MET A 811 17.61 54.48 -3.85
C MET A 811 17.64 55.97 -3.52
N LEU A 812 16.53 56.48 -3.02
CA LEU A 812 16.38 57.83 -2.50
C LEU A 812 16.11 57.78 -1.00
N THR A 813 16.92 58.46 -0.22
CA THR A 813 16.82 58.53 1.24
C THR A 813 16.62 59.96 1.70
N VAL A 814 15.60 60.23 2.49
CA VAL A 814 15.32 61.52 3.09
C VAL A 814 15.27 61.41 4.60
N MET A 815 16.02 62.26 5.28
CA MET A 815 16.02 62.40 6.75
C MET A 815 15.78 63.85 7.13
N ILE A 816 14.92 64.12 8.12
CA ILE A 816 14.49 65.43 8.54
C ILE A 816 14.60 65.49 10.07
N SER A 817 15.11 66.61 10.62
CA SER A 817 15.17 66.86 12.07
C SER A 817 13.75 67.03 12.65
N ASP A 818 13.59 66.73 13.91
CA ASP A 818 12.26 66.68 14.58
C ASP A 818 11.56 68.08 14.65
N ASP A 819 12.31 69.12 14.73
CA ASP A 819 11.82 70.51 14.65
C ASP A 819 11.21 70.85 13.29
N LEU A 820 11.86 70.47 12.18
CA LEU A 820 11.33 70.66 10.85
C LEU A 820 10.11 69.79 10.57
N VAL A 821 10.04 68.60 11.15
CA VAL A 821 8.86 67.75 11.09
C VAL A 821 7.68 68.44 11.86
N LYS A 822 7.91 69.07 13.01
CA LYS A 822 6.92 69.89 13.72
C LYS A 822 6.51 71.13 12.94
N ALA A 823 7.38 71.66 12.11
CA ALA A 823 7.10 72.76 11.18
C ALA A 823 6.32 72.34 9.91
N GLY A 824 5.94 71.08 9.77
CA GLY A 824 5.08 70.58 8.71
C GLY A 824 5.84 69.77 7.60
N GLN A 825 7.14 69.63 7.68
CA GLN A 825 7.91 68.80 6.73
C GLN A 825 7.64 67.34 6.93
N ASN A 826 7.61 66.56 5.84
CA ASN A 826 7.31 65.14 5.91
C ASN A 826 8.08 64.34 4.85
N ALA A 827 9.10 63.58 5.29
CA ALA A 827 9.97 62.80 4.43
C ALA A 827 9.21 61.79 3.57
N GLY A 828 8.17 61.14 4.17
CA GLY A 828 7.37 60.14 3.45
C GLY A 828 6.57 60.70 2.28
N LYS A 829 6.08 61.96 2.39
CA LYS A 829 5.40 62.63 1.30
C LYS A 829 6.38 63.05 0.21
N LEU A 830 7.50 63.64 0.58
CA LEU A 830 8.55 64.11 -0.33
C LEU A 830 9.15 62.97 -1.15
N VAL A 831 9.50 61.87 -0.49
CA VAL A 831 10.08 60.67 -1.13
C VAL A 831 9.09 60.06 -2.12
N ARG A 832 7.79 60.01 -1.77
CA ARG A 832 6.77 59.38 -2.61
C ARG A 832 6.58 60.12 -3.94
N GLU A 833 6.63 61.43 -3.94
CA GLU A 833 6.53 62.21 -5.16
C GLU A 833 7.80 62.16 -6.00
N ALA A 834 8.98 62.29 -5.37
CA ALA A 834 10.25 62.26 -6.06
C ALA A 834 10.61 60.86 -6.63
N ALA A 835 10.10 59.79 -6.00
CA ALA A 835 10.34 58.43 -6.45
C ALA A 835 9.77 58.09 -7.84
N LYS A 836 8.82 58.87 -8.32
CA LYS A 836 8.27 58.74 -9.68
C LYS A 836 9.35 58.96 -10.74
N LEU A 837 10.34 59.84 -10.48
CA LEU A 837 11.43 60.19 -11.40
C LEU A 837 12.47 59.06 -11.54
N ILE A 838 12.57 58.18 -10.56
CA ILE A 838 13.40 56.99 -10.61
C ILE A 838 12.60 55.73 -10.99
N GLN A 839 11.36 55.91 -11.49
CA GLN A 839 10.43 54.80 -11.80
C GLN A 839 10.27 53.83 -10.61
N GLY A 840 10.08 54.42 -9.44
CA GLY A 840 10.08 53.69 -8.19
C GLY A 840 8.94 54.07 -7.27
N GLY A 841 8.95 53.49 -6.08
CA GLY A 841 8.03 53.81 -5.02
C GLY A 841 8.67 53.67 -3.65
N GLY A 842 8.09 54.31 -2.67
CA GLY A 842 8.63 54.30 -1.31
C GLY A 842 7.74 55.05 -0.35
N GLY A 843 8.24 55.23 0.84
CA GLY A 843 7.57 55.91 1.93
C GLY A 843 8.33 55.73 3.24
N GLY A 844 7.75 56.16 4.30
CA GLY A 844 8.36 56.07 5.63
C GLY A 844 7.65 57.00 6.61
N GLN A 845 8.34 57.25 7.69
CA GLN A 845 7.90 58.14 8.76
C GLN A 845 8.12 59.59 8.39
N PRO A 846 7.45 60.57 9.05
CA PRO A 846 7.68 62.01 8.76
C PRO A 846 9.14 62.43 8.87
N HIS A 847 9.94 61.83 9.72
CA HIS A 847 11.36 62.20 9.91
C HIS A 847 12.32 61.37 9.05
N PHE A 848 11.91 60.20 8.51
CA PHE A 848 12.79 59.37 7.71
C PHE A 848 11.96 58.54 6.70
N ALA A 849 12.35 58.57 5.44
CA ALA A 849 11.75 57.80 4.38
C ALA A 849 12.73 57.40 3.31
N THR A 850 12.44 56.27 2.63
CA THR A 850 13.25 55.76 1.53
C THR A 850 12.38 55.39 0.34
N ALA A 851 12.91 55.40 -0.85
CA ALA A 851 12.29 54.85 -2.05
C ALA A 851 13.32 54.16 -2.93
N GLY A 852 12.94 53.01 -3.46
CA GLY A 852 13.72 52.30 -4.48
C GLY A 852 13.10 52.49 -5.86
N GLY A 853 13.95 52.47 -6.92
CA GLY A 853 13.53 52.63 -8.29
C GLY A 853 14.26 51.73 -9.29
N LYS A 854 13.90 51.86 -10.55
CA LYS A 854 14.50 51.13 -11.67
C LYS A 854 15.33 52.02 -12.62
N ASN A 855 15.19 53.35 -12.53
CA ASN A 855 15.85 54.32 -13.38
C ASN A 855 16.91 55.10 -12.58
N ALA A 856 18.17 54.69 -12.70
CA ALA A 856 19.28 55.35 -12.01
C ALA A 856 19.58 56.77 -12.59
N ASP A 857 19.33 57.02 -13.88
CA ASP A 857 19.57 58.30 -14.51
C ASP A 857 18.66 59.43 -13.96
N GLY A 858 17.48 59.04 -13.47
CA GLY A 858 16.55 59.99 -12.86
C GLY A 858 16.89 60.41 -11.42
N LEU A 859 17.93 59.79 -10.80
CA LEU A 859 18.21 59.94 -9.37
C LEU A 859 18.62 61.36 -8.98
N ASN A 860 19.46 62.03 -9.77
CA ASN A 860 19.83 63.42 -9.52
C ASN A 860 18.59 64.36 -9.57
N THR A 861 17.74 64.14 -10.58
CA THR A 861 16.47 64.84 -10.71
C THR A 861 15.54 64.64 -9.57
N ALA A 862 15.50 63.36 -9.05
CA ALA A 862 14.70 63.02 -7.90
C ALA A 862 15.19 63.68 -6.60
N VAL A 863 16.50 63.73 -6.39
CA VAL A 863 17.13 64.48 -5.28
C VAL A 863 16.80 65.97 -5.34
N ASP A 864 16.90 66.59 -6.55
CA ASP A 864 16.52 67.98 -6.74
C ASP A 864 15.06 68.25 -6.50
N LYS A 865 14.20 67.36 -6.93
CA LYS A 865 12.73 67.40 -6.70
C LYS A 865 12.35 67.34 -5.22
N VAL A 866 13.07 66.59 -4.40
CA VAL A 866 12.88 66.63 -2.95
C VAL A 866 13.11 67.99 -2.34
N ILE A 867 14.20 68.67 -2.75
CA ILE A 867 14.52 70.01 -2.29
C ILE A 867 13.47 71.01 -2.72
N GLU A 868 13.09 71.02 -4.03
CA GLU A 868 12.03 71.85 -4.55
C GLU A 868 10.72 71.70 -3.78
N LEU A 869 10.27 70.39 -3.52
CA LEU A 869 9.04 70.12 -2.80
C LEU A 869 9.08 70.50 -1.31
N ALA A 870 10.26 70.54 -0.73
CA ALA A 870 10.48 71.00 0.63
C ALA A 870 10.56 72.57 0.76
N ALA A 871 10.56 73.27 -0.36
CA ALA A 871 10.71 74.73 -0.43
C ALA A 871 12.04 75.23 0.22
N LEU A 872 13.11 74.44 0.05
CA LEU A 872 14.44 74.68 0.57
C LEU A 872 15.39 75.03 -0.53
#